data_1e8e95d70580ef4bb3bfac115ea32bcf
#
_entry.id   1e8e95d70580ef4bb3bfac115ea32bcf
#
_cell.length_a   1.000
_cell.length_b   1.000
_cell.length_c   1.000
_cell.angle_alpha   90.00
_cell.angle_beta   90.00
_cell.angle_gamma   90.00
#
_symmetry.space_group_name_H-M   'P 1'
#
loop_
_entity.id
_entity.type
_entity.pdbx_description
1 polymer ?
#
loop_
_entity_poly.entity_id
_entity_poly.type
_entity_poly.pdbx_seq_one_letter_code
_entity_poly.pdbx_strand_id
1 'polypeptide(L)'
;MLYYIKFEFNYIFIVIYTMMIKKEAVGMNKRICTAAAVLALTMCTVHAEAVYNLDEVIVEADMDKARDAFGDIVTEQSYARTGGDVEVITRKEIEEKHFQNITDAVRRVPGVYINDMGYHGGEYDGGPYSQQVTINGDGHVVVLLDGRRLDNQASNPSGGQSSSSGNGSIVPLHLITSIGNIEKIEVIKGPGSSVYGGDASGGVINIITRKGSVRPSTTVDLATGSWRKHTYGVAHSGSADQGKWSYFAVLNREMSGDTHYKDGDMGKNYTYYGTKYKDDSAAVRIDRNFDRDRFVSFSFNYTNNWDGYPVVPRDYRYADRFFSGQVNIDSAAGKKHGPINPGFRNKWWYHGVLGDYTTSITRNLDVTWQFKKDHDLPSYVRIFRTSNDYSDAWIKNYTYPNYTPSGNVTPAQIQDWLKTYTGGFSVSSYQERSNGLGFQFGKNIGINNILFGMTVSHDYYRRVNPSARTRASISRNMFTSYLQDKLKIGDNFEITPGLRYIHSDDYTVKNGGGKDISPSDSSVSHLSGMLSTRYKLDDTLSLYGSWAQVFRAKRVTDYDATLEPLDDEKGNVYNIGLKKKIGSRTSLDINFSYLKMDNAIGAYSVEDASTATGTKSYAMNASQSKRALNIGIDHRFNENWRLGISYSYVKTHYHAKHFTTVPDGSGTSLDDLLSKQIPMNSYQFDLGYDKGKFSADFLTSIYSGNDENFFTNKRFVVSDLTLNFKITDSTSVYLVGNNLWNTAWENRYYYHMGKGAFPQPGRRFLIGINTRF
;
A
#
# COMPACT_ATOMS: atom_id res chain seq x y z
N MET A 1 26.05 11.85 -35.25
CA MET A 1 25.56 11.03 -34.09
C MET A 1 25.12 11.90 -32.90
N LEU A 2 25.89 12.83 -32.39
CA LEU A 2 25.47 13.78 -31.34
C LEU A 2 24.30 14.68 -31.71
N TYR A 3 24.12 15.01 -33.00
CA TYR A 3 23.01 15.83 -33.52
C TYR A 3 21.67 15.05 -33.56
N TYR A 4 21.71 13.71 -33.77
CA TYR A 4 20.51 12.88 -33.81
C TYR A 4 19.98 12.59 -32.40
N ILE A 5 20.86 12.33 -31.42
CA ILE A 5 20.48 12.11 -30.02
C ILE A 5 19.88 13.37 -29.41
N LYS A 6 20.38 14.56 -29.77
CA LYS A 6 19.85 15.85 -29.36
C LYS A 6 18.43 16.12 -29.91
N PHE A 7 18.12 15.56 -31.09
CA PHE A 7 16.82 15.74 -31.73
C PHE A 7 15.73 14.87 -31.10
N GLU A 8 16.03 13.61 -30.80
CA GLU A 8 15.08 12.70 -30.13
C GLU A 8 14.81 13.09 -28.68
N PHE A 9 15.83 13.48 -27.92
CA PHE A 9 15.66 13.96 -26.54
C PHE A 9 14.84 15.25 -26.46
N ASN A 10 15.04 16.17 -27.39
CA ASN A 10 14.22 17.37 -27.46
C ASN A 10 12.75 17.08 -27.82
N TYR A 11 12.48 16.06 -28.62
CA TYR A 11 11.11 15.71 -29.00
C TYR A 11 10.34 15.05 -27.84
N ILE A 12 10.97 14.14 -27.10
CA ILE A 12 10.39 13.55 -25.89
C ILE A 12 10.17 14.61 -24.80
N PHE A 13 11.14 15.53 -24.63
CA PHE A 13 11.00 16.64 -23.71
C PHE A 13 9.91 17.64 -24.13
N ILE A 14 9.77 17.92 -25.41
CA ILE A 14 8.72 18.79 -25.96
C ILE A 14 7.34 18.15 -25.81
N VAL A 15 7.20 16.83 -26.01
CA VAL A 15 5.93 16.12 -25.81
C VAL A 15 5.54 16.11 -24.34
N ILE A 16 6.47 15.81 -23.45
CA ILE A 16 6.27 15.84 -21.99
C ILE A 16 5.99 17.28 -21.51
N TYR A 17 6.72 18.26 -22.03
CA TYR A 17 6.57 19.68 -21.70
C TYR A 17 5.24 20.24 -22.23
N THR A 18 4.83 19.86 -23.44
CA THR A 18 3.55 20.29 -24.03
C THR A 18 2.35 19.65 -23.31
N MET A 19 2.49 18.41 -22.81
CA MET A 19 1.49 17.77 -21.95
C MET A 19 1.39 18.44 -20.57
N MET A 20 2.49 18.99 -20.04
CA MET A 20 2.52 19.68 -18.75
C MET A 20 1.96 21.10 -18.79
N ILE A 21 2.12 21.85 -19.88
CA ILE A 21 1.76 23.29 -19.97
C ILE A 21 0.29 23.51 -20.38
N LYS A 22 -0.35 22.60 -21.12
CA LYS A 22 -1.74 22.80 -21.58
C LYS A 22 -2.81 22.32 -20.59
N LYS A 23 -2.65 22.57 -19.31
CA LYS A 23 -3.63 22.25 -18.27
C LYS A 23 -4.80 23.25 -18.15
N GLU A 24 -4.82 24.34 -18.94
CA GLU A 24 -5.85 25.40 -18.83
C GLU A 24 -6.90 25.43 -19.93
N ALA A 25 -6.95 24.47 -20.83
CA ALA A 25 -7.98 24.45 -21.87
C ALA A 25 -8.60 23.07 -22.02
N VAL A 26 -9.76 22.89 -21.41
CA VAL A 26 -10.96 22.17 -21.83
C VAL A 26 -10.79 21.09 -22.92
N GLY A 27 -11.11 19.83 -22.57
CA GLY A 27 -11.64 18.86 -23.51
C GLY A 27 -10.62 18.27 -24.50
N MET A 28 -9.60 17.58 -24.00
CA MET A 28 -8.70 16.84 -24.89
C MET A 28 -9.41 15.67 -25.56
N ASN A 29 -9.57 15.80 -26.88
CA ASN A 29 -10.23 14.88 -27.80
C ASN A 29 -9.51 13.51 -27.77
N LYS A 30 -10.27 12.41 -27.63
CA LYS A 30 -9.79 11.00 -27.66
C LYS A 30 -8.84 10.68 -28.83
N ARG A 31 -8.91 11.45 -29.93
CA ARG A 31 -8.07 11.32 -31.12
C ARG A 31 -6.60 11.70 -30.92
N ILE A 32 -6.27 12.54 -29.93
CA ILE A 32 -4.88 12.98 -29.68
C ILE A 32 -4.10 11.93 -28.89
N CYS A 33 -4.73 11.24 -27.95
CA CYS A 33 -4.08 10.13 -27.22
C CYS A 33 -3.82 8.93 -28.12
N THR A 34 -4.73 8.64 -29.06
CA THR A 34 -4.55 7.59 -30.07
C THR A 34 -3.45 7.96 -31.05
N ALA A 35 -3.36 9.23 -31.47
CA ALA A 35 -2.29 9.71 -32.35
C ALA A 35 -0.90 9.68 -31.71
N ALA A 36 -0.79 10.00 -30.41
CA ALA A 36 0.48 9.91 -29.68
C ALA A 36 0.94 8.44 -29.50
N ALA A 37 0.01 7.52 -29.26
CA ALA A 37 0.31 6.09 -29.20
C ALA A 37 0.69 5.52 -30.58
N VAL A 38 0.04 5.94 -31.64
CA VAL A 38 0.37 5.54 -33.02
C VAL A 38 1.70 6.16 -33.46
N LEU A 39 2.01 7.40 -33.10
CA LEU A 39 3.31 8.03 -33.38
C LEU A 39 4.47 7.34 -32.66
N ALA A 40 4.27 6.92 -31.41
CA ALA A 40 5.25 6.12 -30.67
C ALA A 40 5.48 4.75 -31.32
N LEU A 41 4.43 4.13 -31.86
CA LEU A 41 4.51 2.84 -32.58
C LEU A 41 5.21 2.97 -33.95
N THR A 42 5.05 4.09 -34.64
CA THR A 42 5.70 4.29 -35.96
C THR A 42 7.17 4.70 -35.88
N MET A 43 7.62 5.25 -34.75
CA MET A 43 9.04 5.60 -34.58
C MET A 43 9.93 4.40 -34.16
N CYS A 44 9.35 3.25 -33.78
CA CYS A 44 10.09 2.04 -33.42
C CYS A 44 10.52 1.16 -34.59
N THR A 45 10.23 1.54 -35.85
CA THR A 45 10.50 0.67 -37.01
C THR A 45 11.83 0.94 -37.74
N VAL A 46 12.73 1.72 -37.19
CA VAL A 46 14.00 2.05 -37.89
C VAL A 46 15.22 1.50 -37.14
N HIS A 47 15.79 0.45 -37.72
CA HIS A 47 17.15 -0.10 -37.60
C HIS A 47 17.54 -0.92 -36.39
N ALA A 48 17.37 -2.21 -36.58
CA ALA A 48 18.14 -3.24 -35.89
C ALA A 48 19.34 -3.66 -36.78
N GLU A 49 20.56 -3.29 -36.41
CA GLU A 49 21.77 -4.01 -36.76
C GLU A 49 22.88 -3.69 -35.76
N ALA A 50 23.12 -4.62 -34.86
CA ALA A 50 24.44 -5.08 -34.41
C ALA A 50 24.25 -6.11 -33.26
N VAL A 51 24.49 -7.36 -33.61
CA VAL A 51 24.50 -8.49 -32.68
C VAL A 51 25.77 -8.40 -31.83
N TYR A 52 25.57 -8.30 -30.49
CA TYR A 52 26.60 -8.67 -29.53
C TYR A 52 26.00 -9.66 -28.53
N ASN A 53 26.52 -10.90 -28.60
CA ASN A 53 26.29 -11.92 -27.58
C ASN A 53 27.06 -11.55 -26.32
N LEU A 54 26.38 -11.31 -25.20
CA LEU A 54 26.92 -11.38 -23.86
C LEU A 54 25.82 -11.64 -22.84
N ASP A 55 25.78 -12.82 -22.28
CA ASP A 55 25.45 -13.23 -20.89
C ASP A 55 24.15 -12.74 -20.20
N GLU A 56 23.10 -12.39 -20.94
CA GLU A 56 21.81 -12.05 -20.34
C GLU A 56 21.02 -13.28 -19.85
N VAL A 57 21.36 -14.46 -20.38
CA VAL A 57 20.74 -15.74 -20.00
C VAL A 57 21.15 -16.20 -18.59
N ILE A 58 22.28 -15.72 -18.09
CA ILE A 58 22.81 -16.13 -16.78
C ILE A 58 22.06 -15.45 -15.62
N VAL A 59 21.60 -14.22 -15.79
CA VAL A 59 20.94 -13.45 -14.71
C VAL A 59 19.49 -13.92 -14.48
N GLU A 60 18.73 -14.21 -15.53
CA GLU A 60 17.38 -14.78 -15.39
C GLU A 60 17.42 -16.24 -14.91
N ALA A 61 18.36 -17.04 -15.40
CA ALA A 61 18.55 -18.43 -14.98
C ALA A 61 19.08 -18.55 -13.53
N ASP A 62 19.91 -17.61 -13.09
CA ASP A 62 20.35 -17.55 -11.70
C ASP A 62 19.24 -17.03 -10.76
N MET A 63 18.40 -16.12 -11.20
CA MET A 63 17.21 -15.68 -10.45
C MET A 63 16.20 -16.83 -10.27
N ASP A 64 15.94 -17.61 -11.31
CA ASP A 64 15.06 -18.78 -11.20
C ASP A 64 15.69 -19.93 -10.39
N LYS A 65 17.00 -20.19 -10.55
CA LYS A 65 17.71 -21.21 -9.75
C LYS A 65 17.74 -20.86 -8.26
N ALA A 66 17.75 -19.64 -7.94
CA ALA A 66 17.82 -19.21 -6.59
C ALA A 66 16.46 -19.08 -5.90
N ARG A 67 15.37 -18.96 -6.67
CA ARG A 67 14.01 -19.22 -6.18
C ARG A 67 13.84 -20.71 -5.79
N ASP A 68 14.57 -21.60 -6.44
CA ASP A 68 14.62 -23.03 -6.12
C ASP A 68 15.43 -23.35 -4.86
N ALA A 69 16.28 -22.43 -4.42
CA ALA A 69 17.07 -22.56 -3.21
C ALA A 69 16.46 -21.68 -2.08
N PHE A 70 15.30 -22.03 -1.51
CA PHE A 70 14.65 -21.37 -0.36
C PHE A 70 14.15 -19.94 -0.57
N GLY A 71 13.94 -19.50 -1.78
CA GLY A 71 13.64 -18.09 -2.03
C GLY A 71 14.81 -17.17 -1.66
N ASP A 72 16.02 -17.66 -1.60
CA ASP A 72 17.20 -17.01 -0.99
C ASP A 72 17.91 -16.01 -1.89
N ILE A 73 17.45 -15.78 -3.11
CA ILE A 73 17.91 -14.62 -3.87
C ILE A 73 17.21 -13.35 -3.56
N VAL A 74 16.32 -13.51 -2.73
CA VAL A 74 15.78 -12.45 -2.07
C VAL A 74 16.83 -11.57 -1.62
N THR A 75 17.52 -10.97 -2.37
CA THR A 75 18.12 -9.95 -1.64
C THR A 75 18.80 -10.47 -0.40
N GLU A 76 19.87 -11.14 -0.58
CA GLU A 76 20.81 -11.32 0.51
C GLU A 76 20.97 -10.04 1.33
N GLN A 77 20.69 -8.87 0.73
CA GLN A 77 20.71 -7.58 1.38
C GLN A 77 19.56 -7.37 2.38
N SER A 78 18.30 -7.63 2.04
CA SER A 78 17.19 -7.41 2.98
C SER A 78 17.15 -8.47 4.06
N TYR A 79 17.36 -9.72 3.68
CA TYR A 79 17.45 -10.83 4.63
C TYR A 79 18.67 -10.74 5.54
N ALA A 80 19.81 -10.39 4.98
CA ALA A 80 21.04 -10.13 5.72
C ALA A 80 20.90 -8.96 6.71
N ARG A 81 20.05 -8.01 6.40
CA ARG A 81 19.85 -6.81 7.23
C ARG A 81 18.82 -6.95 8.32
N THR A 82 17.82 -7.79 8.15
CA THR A 82 16.69 -7.86 9.08
C THR A 82 16.68 -9.10 9.96
N GLY A 83 17.32 -10.20 9.53
CA GLY A 83 17.26 -11.49 10.20
C GLY A 83 15.84 -12.03 10.35
N GLY A 84 14.88 -11.46 9.62
CA GLY A 84 13.47 -11.80 9.65
C GLY A 84 13.05 -12.67 8.46
N ASP A 85 11.77 -12.97 8.40
CA ASP A 85 11.14 -13.60 7.25
C ASP A 85 10.92 -12.57 6.15
N VAL A 86 11.42 -12.84 4.94
CA VAL A 86 11.30 -11.97 3.78
C VAL A 86 10.63 -12.73 2.64
N GLU A 87 9.55 -12.16 2.13
CA GLU A 87 8.88 -12.63 0.92
C GLU A 87 9.16 -11.66 -0.21
N VAL A 88 9.43 -12.19 -1.41
CA VAL A 88 9.68 -11.40 -2.60
C VAL A 88 8.68 -11.72 -3.68
N ILE A 89 8.00 -10.68 -4.14
CA ILE A 89 7.16 -10.74 -5.33
C ILE A 89 8.03 -10.26 -6.49
N THR A 90 8.40 -11.18 -7.37
CA THR A 90 9.29 -10.91 -8.50
C THR A 90 8.58 -10.26 -9.67
N ARG A 91 9.33 -9.66 -10.61
CA ARG A 91 8.78 -9.15 -11.88
C ARG A 91 8.06 -10.24 -12.67
N LYS A 92 8.63 -11.44 -12.74
CA LYS A 92 8.00 -12.58 -13.40
C LYS A 92 6.64 -12.90 -12.80
N GLU A 93 6.54 -12.93 -11.49
CA GLU A 93 5.27 -13.18 -10.81
C GLU A 93 4.24 -12.07 -11.04
N ILE A 94 4.69 -10.79 -11.03
CA ILE A 94 3.83 -9.65 -11.36
C ILE A 94 3.25 -9.79 -12.78
N GLU A 95 4.07 -10.20 -13.75
CA GLU A 95 3.67 -10.39 -15.14
C GLU A 95 2.77 -11.62 -15.33
N GLU A 96 3.09 -12.75 -14.71
CA GLU A 96 2.32 -13.99 -14.83
C GLU A 96 0.95 -13.92 -14.16
N LYS A 97 0.86 -13.23 -13.01
CA LYS A 97 -0.38 -13.10 -12.25
C LYS A 97 -1.19 -11.84 -12.62
N HIS A 98 -0.63 -10.97 -13.46
CA HIS A 98 -1.25 -9.72 -13.92
C HIS A 98 -1.81 -8.85 -12.80
N PHE A 99 -1.02 -8.65 -11.75
CA PHE A 99 -1.40 -7.74 -10.67
C PHE A 99 -1.65 -6.34 -11.24
N GLN A 100 -2.75 -5.74 -10.82
CA GLN A 100 -3.15 -4.43 -11.33
C GLN A 100 -2.45 -3.29 -10.58
N ASN A 101 -2.14 -3.50 -9.30
CA ASN A 101 -1.46 -2.54 -8.45
C ASN A 101 -0.65 -3.25 -7.36
N ILE A 102 0.09 -2.47 -6.57
CA ILE A 102 0.92 -2.98 -5.48
C ILE A 102 0.09 -3.72 -4.43
N THR A 103 -1.09 -3.23 -4.11
CA THR A 103 -2.01 -3.81 -3.12
C THR A 103 -2.42 -5.22 -3.50
N ASP A 104 -2.77 -5.46 -4.78
CA ASP A 104 -3.13 -6.79 -5.27
C ASP A 104 -1.96 -7.78 -5.11
N ALA A 105 -0.74 -7.31 -5.34
CA ALA A 105 0.45 -8.13 -5.20
C ALA A 105 0.74 -8.51 -3.74
N VAL A 106 0.80 -7.52 -2.83
CA VAL A 106 1.17 -7.78 -1.43
C VAL A 106 0.09 -8.54 -0.65
N ARG A 107 -1.17 -8.47 -1.07
CA ARG A 107 -2.28 -9.24 -0.47
C ARG A 107 -2.09 -10.76 -0.55
N ARG A 108 -1.28 -11.25 -1.48
CA ARG A 108 -0.97 -12.67 -1.62
C ARG A 108 0.11 -13.17 -0.66
N VAL A 109 0.79 -12.27 0.01
CA VAL A 109 1.85 -12.63 0.96
C VAL A 109 1.25 -13.13 2.27
N PRO A 110 1.61 -14.33 2.76
CA PRO A 110 1.12 -14.87 4.03
C PRO A 110 1.43 -13.92 5.20
N GLY A 111 0.45 -13.70 6.07
CA GLY A 111 0.57 -12.78 7.20
C GLY A 111 0.35 -11.30 6.86
N VAL A 112 0.20 -10.96 5.57
CA VAL A 112 -0.21 -9.63 5.13
C VAL A 112 -1.73 -9.56 5.00
N TYR A 113 -2.30 -8.54 5.60
CA TYR A 113 -3.71 -8.26 5.51
C TYR A 113 -3.91 -6.80 5.08
N ILE A 114 -4.69 -6.62 4.02
CA ILE A 114 -5.05 -5.29 3.53
C ILE A 114 -6.42 -4.92 4.09
N ASN A 115 -6.43 -3.99 5.00
CA ASN A 115 -7.64 -3.51 5.61
C ASN A 115 -8.19 -2.35 4.78
N ASP A 116 -8.97 -2.65 3.76
CA ASP A 116 -9.57 -1.68 2.84
C ASP A 116 -11.11 -1.69 2.92
N MET A 117 -11.71 -0.70 2.29
CA MET A 117 -13.16 -0.51 2.29
C MET A 117 -13.81 -1.03 1.00
N GLY A 118 -13.12 -1.86 0.23
CA GLY A 118 -13.64 -2.44 -1.02
C GLY A 118 -13.66 -1.49 -2.21
N TYR A 119 -12.97 -0.36 -2.12
CA TYR A 119 -12.81 0.59 -3.21
C TYR A 119 -11.36 1.08 -3.31
N HIS A 120 -11.03 1.79 -4.37
CA HIS A 120 -9.66 2.12 -4.72
C HIS A 120 -9.10 3.30 -3.94
N GLY A 121 -9.88 4.29 -3.63
CA GLY A 121 -9.46 5.56 -3.01
C GLY A 121 -9.80 5.70 -1.53
N GLY A 122 -9.82 6.93 -1.05
CA GLY A 122 -10.21 7.30 0.31
C GLY A 122 -9.07 7.40 1.32
N GLU A 123 -7.84 7.38 0.86
CA GLU A 123 -6.64 7.39 1.70
C GLU A 123 -6.38 8.73 2.38
N TYR A 124 -6.96 9.79 1.85
CA TYR A 124 -6.62 11.16 2.23
C TYR A 124 -7.35 11.68 3.44
N ASP A 125 -8.40 11.02 3.83
CA ASP A 125 -9.07 11.44 5.05
C ASP A 125 -8.23 11.16 6.30
N GLY A 126 -7.05 10.53 6.13
CA GLY A 126 -6.09 10.24 7.21
C GLY A 126 -6.71 9.54 8.39
N GLY A 127 -7.94 9.25 8.22
CA GLY A 127 -8.80 8.66 9.18
C GLY A 127 -8.95 7.17 8.89
N PRO A 128 -9.98 6.63 9.45
CA PRO A 128 -10.31 5.22 9.38
C PRO A 128 -10.72 4.74 7.98
N TYR A 129 -10.80 5.62 7.02
CA TYR A 129 -11.16 5.33 5.63
C TYR A 129 -9.96 4.97 4.75
N SER A 130 -8.75 5.17 5.25
CA SER A 130 -7.56 4.85 4.48
C SER A 130 -7.32 3.34 4.39
N GLN A 131 -6.79 2.93 3.25
CA GLN A 131 -6.31 1.59 3.06
C GLN A 131 -5.11 1.33 3.99
N GLN A 132 -5.20 0.31 4.81
CA GLN A 132 -4.16 -0.03 5.76
C GLN A 132 -3.60 -1.42 5.47
N VAL A 133 -2.28 -1.49 5.42
CA VAL A 133 -1.57 -2.76 5.41
C VAL A 133 -1.22 -3.14 6.83
N THR A 134 -1.53 -4.37 7.21
CA THR A 134 -1.02 -4.98 8.43
C THR A 134 -0.16 -6.18 8.09
N ILE A 135 0.93 -6.33 8.81
CA ILE A 135 1.78 -7.52 8.74
C ILE A 135 1.78 -8.14 10.14
N ASN A 136 1.49 -9.42 10.24
CA ASN A 136 1.34 -10.12 11.51
C ASN A 136 0.33 -9.44 12.47
N GLY A 137 -0.71 -8.83 11.89
CA GLY A 137 -1.74 -8.09 12.64
C GLY A 137 -1.30 -6.73 13.15
N ASP A 138 -0.10 -6.26 12.82
CA ASP A 138 0.37 -4.94 13.18
C ASP A 138 0.41 -4.00 11.97
N GLY A 139 -0.20 -2.84 12.13
CA GLY A 139 -0.27 -1.82 11.10
C GLY A 139 0.90 -0.85 11.09
N HIS A 140 1.88 -0.96 12.00
CA HIS A 140 3.12 -0.19 11.95
C HIS A 140 4.04 -0.76 10.86
N VAL A 141 3.61 -0.59 9.61
CA VAL A 141 4.32 -1.04 8.41
C VAL A 141 4.99 0.16 7.75
N VAL A 142 6.30 0.07 7.59
CA VAL A 142 7.08 1.09 6.87
C VAL A 142 7.11 0.77 5.39
N VAL A 143 6.78 1.76 4.55
CA VAL A 143 6.80 1.61 3.10
C VAL A 143 7.99 2.36 2.52
N LEU A 144 8.75 1.67 1.67
CA LEU A 144 9.95 2.19 1.03
C LEU A 144 9.82 2.17 -0.49
N LEU A 145 10.46 3.14 -1.13
CA LEU A 145 10.71 3.16 -2.57
C LEU A 145 12.24 3.15 -2.79
N ASP A 146 12.75 2.09 -3.41
CA ASP A 146 14.20 1.87 -3.60
C ASP A 146 15.02 2.03 -2.30
N GLY A 147 14.48 1.50 -1.19
CA GLY A 147 15.08 1.59 0.14
C GLY A 147 14.91 2.94 0.86
N ARG A 148 14.20 3.90 0.27
CA ARG A 148 13.89 5.19 0.89
C ARG A 148 12.48 5.20 1.49
N ARG A 149 12.38 5.65 2.72
CA ARG A 149 11.11 5.80 3.45
C ARG A 149 10.22 6.89 2.82
N LEU A 150 8.92 6.63 2.71
CA LEU A 150 7.95 7.50 2.03
C LEU A 150 7.03 8.30 2.94
N ASP A 151 6.83 7.88 4.19
CA ASP A 151 5.92 8.57 5.10
C ASP A 151 6.40 9.97 5.48
N ASN A 152 5.45 10.87 5.71
CA ASN A 152 5.67 12.26 6.12
C ASN A 152 5.35 12.43 7.61
N GLN A 153 6.33 12.82 8.41
CA GLN A 153 6.19 12.94 9.87
C GLN A 153 5.44 14.21 10.31
N ALA A 154 5.22 15.16 9.42
CA ALA A 154 4.40 16.35 9.65
C ALA A 154 2.96 16.19 9.15
N SER A 155 2.62 15.06 8.54
CA SER A 155 1.29 14.84 7.98
C SER A 155 0.21 14.95 9.05
N ASN A 156 -0.84 15.70 8.74
CA ASN A 156 -2.05 15.83 9.54
C ASN A 156 -3.28 15.84 8.62
N PRO A 157 -3.52 14.75 7.91
CA PRO A 157 -4.71 14.64 7.10
C PRO A 157 -5.94 14.73 8.00
N SER A 158 -7.00 15.38 7.55
CA SER A 158 -8.33 15.48 8.17
C SER A 158 -8.43 15.72 9.68
N GLY A 159 -7.77 16.74 10.18
CA GLY A 159 -8.23 17.41 11.41
C GLY A 159 -8.39 16.58 12.67
N GLY A 160 -7.52 15.63 12.97
CA GLY A 160 -7.36 15.13 14.33
C GLY A 160 -7.98 13.78 14.61
N GLN A 161 -8.30 13.02 13.62
CA GLN A 161 -8.51 11.59 13.85
C GLN A 161 -7.17 10.87 13.76
N SER A 162 -6.51 10.73 14.90
CA SER A 162 -5.53 9.67 15.03
C SER A 162 -6.25 8.39 14.61
N SER A 163 -5.70 7.73 13.62
CA SER A 163 -6.30 6.47 13.19
C SER A 163 -6.43 5.57 14.42
N SER A 164 -7.59 4.99 14.61
CA SER A 164 -7.86 3.97 15.63
C SER A 164 -6.90 2.76 15.56
N SER A 165 -6.01 2.76 14.60
CA SER A 165 -4.98 1.75 14.37
C SER A 165 -3.59 2.15 14.85
N GLY A 166 -3.41 3.31 15.48
CA GLY A 166 -2.11 3.72 16.02
C GLY A 166 -1.01 3.94 14.99
N ASN A 167 -1.35 4.08 13.72
CA ASN A 167 -0.35 4.12 12.67
C ASN A 167 0.24 5.49 12.43
N GLY A 168 1.45 5.49 11.96
CA GLY A 168 2.15 6.61 11.38
C GLY A 168 1.41 7.23 10.20
N SER A 169 2.05 8.07 9.44
CA SER A 169 1.46 8.52 8.19
C SER A 169 1.18 7.31 7.30
N ILE A 170 0.02 7.31 6.70
CA ILE A 170 -0.37 6.23 5.80
C ILE A 170 0.23 6.54 4.45
N VAL A 171 0.90 5.55 3.86
CA VAL A 171 1.41 5.63 2.49
C VAL A 171 0.50 4.78 1.62
N PRO A 172 -0.37 5.40 0.80
CA PRO A 172 -1.26 4.67 -0.10
C PRO A 172 -0.45 3.94 -1.16
N LEU A 173 -0.52 2.61 -1.17
CA LEU A 173 0.35 1.80 -2.04
C LEU A 173 0.12 2.06 -3.53
N HIS A 174 -1.11 2.30 -3.96
CA HIS A 174 -1.45 2.56 -5.37
C HIS A 174 -0.97 3.92 -5.88
N LEU A 175 -0.63 4.86 -4.98
CA LEU A 175 -0.16 6.19 -5.35
C LEU A 175 1.37 6.32 -5.45
N ILE A 176 2.11 5.27 -5.16
CA ILE A 176 3.59 5.32 -5.15
C ILE A 176 4.13 5.33 -6.57
N THR A 177 3.73 4.36 -7.36
CA THR A 177 4.13 4.17 -8.76
C THR A 177 3.24 3.12 -9.41
N SER A 178 3.23 3.05 -10.75
CA SER A 178 2.52 1.97 -11.45
C SER A 178 3.18 0.62 -11.24
N ILE A 179 2.38 -0.45 -11.31
CA ILE A 179 2.87 -1.84 -11.26
C ILE A 179 3.86 -2.12 -12.41
N GLY A 180 3.71 -1.44 -13.54
CA GLY A 180 4.62 -1.54 -14.68
C GLY A 180 6.05 -1.05 -14.42
N ASN A 181 6.25 -0.22 -13.39
CA ASN A 181 7.56 0.29 -12.96
C ASN A 181 8.27 -0.61 -11.94
N ILE A 182 7.64 -1.67 -11.47
CA ILE A 182 8.15 -2.46 -10.35
C ILE A 182 8.97 -3.63 -10.87
N GLU A 183 10.19 -3.78 -10.36
CA GLU A 183 11.05 -4.94 -10.58
C GLU A 183 10.73 -6.05 -9.59
N LYS A 184 10.58 -5.67 -8.30
CA LYS A 184 10.20 -6.59 -7.23
C LYS A 184 9.63 -5.82 -6.04
N ILE A 185 8.84 -6.52 -5.23
CA ILE A 185 8.37 -6.02 -3.94
C ILE A 185 8.91 -6.96 -2.87
N GLU A 186 9.60 -6.40 -1.88
CA GLU A 186 10.12 -7.14 -0.72
C GLU A 186 9.21 -6.88 0.46
N VAL A 187 8.63 -7.91 1.02
CA VAL A 187 7.81 -7.84 2.23
C VAL A 187 8.58 -8.49 3.37
N ILE A 188 9.06 -7.67 4.28
CA ILE A 188 9.85 -8.09 5.44
C ILE A 188 8.91 -8.20 6.62
N LYS A 189 8.68 -9.42 7.11
CA LYS A 189 7.79 -9.70 8.24
C LYS A 189 8.58 -9.65 9.54
N GLY A 190 8.20 -8.74 10.43
CA GLY A 190 8.87 -8.55 11.72
C GLY A 190 9.84 -7.37 11.76
N PRO A 191 10.70 -7.29 12.77
CA PRO A 191 11.42 -6.07 13.05
C PRO A 191 12.45 -5.71 11.98
N GLY A 192 12.11 -4.73 11.16
CA GLY A 192 13.04 -4.07 10.25
C GLY A 192 13.80 -2.91 10.90
N SER A 193 13.85 -2.85 12.21
CA SER A 193 13.98 -1.63 12.97
C SER A 193 15.31 -0.90 12.90
N SER A 194 16.44 -1.56 12.77
CA SER A 194 17.72 -0.85 12.75
C SER A 194 17.91 -0.05 11.46
N VAL A 195 17.66 -0.66 10.31
CA VAL A 195 17.90 -0.03 9.02
C VAL A 195 16.69 0.80 8.56
N TYR A 196 15.47 0.29 8.76
CA TYR A 196 14.28 0.85 8.12
C TYR A 196 13.43 1.74 9.02
N GLY A 197 13.50 1.59 10.34
CA GLY A 197 12.78 2.43 11.30
C GLY A 197 12.46 1.71 12.60
N GLY A 198 12.61 2.40 13.74
CA GLY A 198 12.24 1.91 15.06
C GLY A 198 10.74 1.69 15.23
N ASP A 199 9.93 2.22 14.35
CA ASP A 199 8.47 2.12 14.30
C ASP A 199 7.95 1.00 13.35
N ALA A 200 8.84 0.25 12.71
CA ALA A 200 8.48 -0.87 11.82
C ALA A 200 8.22 -2.17 12.60
N SER A 201 7.30 -2.15 13.57
CA SER A 201 7.02 -3.33 14.40
C SER A 201 6.26 -4.42 13.63
N GLY A 202 5.39 -4.06 12.71
CA GLY A 202 4.72 -4.99 11.82
C GLY A 202 5.65 -5.51 10.74
N GLY A 203 6.45 -4.63 10.16
CA GLY A 203 7.37 -4.98 9.09
C GLY A 203 7.60 -3.86 8.09
N VAL A 204 8.15 -4.24 6.93
CA VAL A 204 8.53 -3.31 5.87
C VAL A 204 8.03 -3.82 4.52
N ILE A 205 7.52 -2.92 3.69
CA ILE A 205 7.28 -3.15 2.27
C ILE A 205 8.25 -2.28 1.48
N ASN A 206 9.21 -2.90 0.79
CA ASN A 206 10.19 -2.21 -0.02
C ASN A 206 9.91 -2.44 -1.51
N ILE A 207 9.55 -1.37 -2.21
CA ILE A 207 9.23 -1.38 -3.63
C ILE A 207 10.48 -1.03 -4.39
N ILE A 208 10.97 -1.96 -5.21
CA ILE A 208 12.16 -1.77 -6.03
C ILE A 208 11.73 -1.49 -7.47
N THR A 209 12.18 -0.36 -8.02
CA THR A 209 11.83 0.07 -9.37
C THR A 209 12.74 -0.56 -10.44
N ARG A 210 12.21 -0.64 -11.65
CA ARG A 210 12.94 -1.16 -12.82
C ARG A 210 14.08 -0.24 -13.23
N LYS A 211 15.12 -0.87 -13.77
CA LYS A 211 16.28 -0.21 -14.39
C LYS A 211 16.23 -0.38 -15.91
N GLY A 212 17.08 0.35 -16.61
CA GLY A 212 17.29 0.18 -18.03
C GLY A 212 17.89 -1.20 -18.35
N SER A 213 17.47 -1.79 -19.46
CA SER A 213 17.98 -3.07 -19.98
C SER A 213 19.13 -2.85 -20.94
N VAL A 214 19.99 -3.88 -21.11
CA VAL A 214 21.09 -3.84 -22.10
C VAL A 214 20.52 -3.78 -23.50
N ARG A 215 19.49 -4.57 -23.81
CA ARG A 215 18.78 -4.55 -25.08
C ARG A 215 17.56 -3.65 -25.01
N PRO A 216 17.36 -2.75 -25.97
CA PRO A 216 16.12 -1.98 -26.03
C PRO A 216 14.90 -2.89 -26.09
N SER A 217 13.90 -2.57 -25.32
CA SER A 217 12.64 -3.34 -25.27
C SER A 217 11.48 -2.42 -24.96
N THR A 218 10.41 -2.56 -25.73
CA THR A 218 9.13 -1.87 -25.49
C THR A 218 8.06 -2.89 -25.11
N THR A 219 7.38 -2.67 -24.03
CA THR A 219 6.24 -3.50 -23.61
C THR A 219 4.96 -2.68 -23.69
N VAL A 220 3.90 -3.25 -24.27
CA VAL A 220 2.55 -2.68 -24.31
C VAL A 220 1.60 -3.64 -23.64
N ASP A 221 0.84 -3.15 -22.66
CA ASP A 221 -0.20 -3.90 -21.95
C ASP A 221 -1.54 -3.19 -22.09
N LEU A 222 -2.54 -3.88 -22.61
CA LEU A 222 -3.89 -3.35 -22.81
C LEU A 222 -4.90 -4.32 -22.23
N ALA A 223 -5.80 -3.83 -21.37
CA ALA A 223 -6.84 -4.68 -20.80
C ALA A 223 -8.18 -3.97 -20.67
N THR A 224 -9.24 -4.77 -20.70
CA THR A 224 -10.61 -4.34 -20.45
C THR A 224 -11.36 -5.35 -19.61
N GLY A 225 -12.32 -4.92 -18.81
CA GLY A 225 -12.99 -5.83 -17.89
C GLY A 225 -14.31 -5.32 -17.34
N SER A 226 -14.76 -5.99 -16.29
CA SER A 226 -15.99 -5.70 -15.57
C SER A 226 -16.03 -4.24 -15.11
N TRP A 227 -17.24 -3.68 -15.03
CA TRP A 227 -17.50 -2.32 -14.55
C TRP A 227 -16.80 -1.22 -15.35
N ARG A 228 -16.64 -1.45 -16.66
CA ARG A 228 -15.93 -0.54 -17.57
C ARG A 228 -14.48 -0.28 -17.13
N LYS A 229 -13.83 -1.31 -16.58
CA LYS A 229 -12.40 -1.25 -16.28
C LYS A 229 -11.60 -1.27 -17.57
N HIS A 230 -10.62 -0.37 -17.67
CA HIS A 230 -9.65 -0.30 -18.76
C HIS A 230 -8.27 -0.01 -18.20
N THR A 231 -7.27 -0.70 -18.73
CA THR A 231 -5.85 -0.47 -18.40
C THR A 231 -5.07 -0.28 -19.69
N TYR A 232 -4.19 0.72 -19.70
CA TYR A 232 -3.31 1.06 -20.81
C TYR A 232 -1.92 1.29 -20.26
N GLY A 233 -0.97 0.41 -20.59
CA GLY A 233 0.41 0.47 -20.14
C GLY A 233 1.37 0.46 -21.31
N VAL A 234 2.40 1.33 -21.30
CA VAL A 234 3.53 1.31 -22.22
C VAL A 234 4.80 1.52 -21.41
N ALA A 235 5.76 0.62 -21.55
CA ALA A 235 7.07 0.74 -20.92
C ALA A 235 8.16 0.58 -21.98
N HIS A 236 9.22 1.39 -21.87
CA HIS A 236 10.40 1.29 -22.72
C HIS A 236 11.66 1.30 -21.88
N SER A 237 12.58 0.40 -22.18
CA SER A 237 13.87 0.29 -21.51
C SER A 237 14.99 0.12 -22.52
N GLY A 238 16.19 0.56 -22.19
CA GLY A 238 17.33 0.38 -23.04
C GLY A 238 18.62 0.90 -22.43
N SER A 239 19.70 0.83 -23.24
CA SER A 239 20.98 1.39 -22.90
C SER A 239 21.62 2.08 -24.11
N ALA A 240 22.59 2.96 -23.85
CA ALA A 240 23.36 3.67 -24.84
C ALA A 240 24.84 3.72 -24.45
N ASP A 241 25.72 4.03 -25.40
CA ASP A 241 27.17 4.15 -25.19
C ASP A 241 27.75 2.91 -24.49
N GLN A 242 27.48 1.71 -25.05
CA GLN A 242 27.95 0.42 -24.55
C GLN A 242 27.57 0.17 -23.07
N GLY A 243 26.35 0.55 -22.68
CA GLY A 243 25.85 0.35 -21.30
C GLY A 243 26.30 1.41 -20.30
N LYS A 244 27.07 2.43 -20.73
CA LYS A 244 27.41 3.55 -19.83
C LYS A 244 26.19 4.36 -19.42
N TRP A 245 25.15 4.40 -20.23
CA TRP A 245 23.86 4.93 -19.91
C TRP A 245 22.83 3.83 -19.96
N SER A 246 21.95 3.76 -18.99
CA SER A 246 20.75 2.95 -19.05
C SER A 246 19.53 3.77 -18.69
N TYR A 247 18.38 3.43 -19.27
CA TYR A 247 17.16 4.17 -19.06
C TYR A 247 15.94 3.24 -19.05
N PHE A 248 14.96 3.65 -18.27
CA PHE A 248 13.63 3.03 -18.20
C PHE A 248 12.58 4.14 -18.14
N ALA A 249 11.50 3.98 -18.90
CA ALA A 249 10.35 4.87 -18.84
C ALA A 249 9.06 4.06 -18.93
N VAL A 250 8.02 4.47 -18.21
CA VAL A 250 6.70 3.86 -18.25
C VAL A 250 5.60 4.92 -18.16
N LEU A 251 4.53 4.70 -18.90
CA LEU A 251 3.27 5.42 -18.82
C LEU A 251 2.16 4.42 -18.59
N ASN A 252 1.26 4.70 -17.66
CA ASN A 252 0.14 3.83 -17.35
C ASN A 252 -1.12 4.66 -17.09
N ARG A 253 -2.26 4.16 -17.54
CA ARG A 253 -3.58 4.65 -17.20
C ARG A 253 -4.47 3.48 -16.81
N GLU A 254 -5.13 3.60 -15.69
CA GLU A 254 -6.16 2.68 -15.22
C GLU A 254 -7.44 3.44 -14.89
N MET A 255 -8.60 2.90 -15.24
CA MET A 255 -9.88 3.48 -14.90
C MET A 255 -10.93 2.40 -14.70
N SER A 256 -11.88 2.67 -13.81
CA SER A 256 -13.03 1.80 -13.58
C SER A 256 -14.29 2.61 -13.28
N GLY A 257 -15.44 2.07 -13.61
CA GLY A 257 -16.73 2.54 -13.11
C GLY A 257 -16.99 2.06 -11.67
N ASP A 258 -18.17 2.35 -11.16
CA ASP A 258 -18.59 1.88 -9.84
C ASP A 258 -18.61 0.34 -9.81
N THR A 259 -18.05 -0.22 -8.73
CA THR A 259 -17.97 -1.68 -8.53
C THR A 259 -19.31 -2.25 -8.10
N HIS A 260 -19.47 -3.57 -8.24
CA HIS A 260 -20.61 -4.27 -7.69
C HIS A 260 -20.14 -5.17 -6.56
N TYR A 261 -20.99 -5.36 -5.58
CA TYR A 261 -20.79 -6.27 -4.46
C TYR A 261 -22.00 -7.19 -4.28
N LYS A 262 -21.80 -8.32 -3.61
CA LYS A 262 -22.89 -9.17 -3.15
C LYS A 262 -23.16 -8.89 -1.67
N ASP A 263 -24.39 -8.54 -1.35
CA ASP A 263 -24.81 -8.33 0.04
C ASP A 263 -24.89 -9.66 0.80
N GLY A 264 -24.24 -9.72 1.97
CA GLY A 264 -24.17 -10.94 2.78
C GLY A 264 -25.52 -11.33 3.41
N ASP A 265 -26.36 -10.36 3.72
CA ASP A 265 -27.68 -10.59 4.36
C ASP A 265 -28.74 -10.95 3.33
N MET A 266 -28.74 -10.29 2.17
CA MET A 266 -29.78 -10.44 1.15
C MET A 266 -29.40 -11.44 0.04
N GLY A 267 -28.13 -11.79 -0.09
CA GLY A 267 -27.64 -12.67 -1.14
C GLY A 267 -27.73 -12.12 -2.57
N LYS A 268 -28.03 -10.82 -2.73
CA LYS A 268 -28.19 -10.14 -4.03
C LYS A 268 -27.00 -9.24 -4.36
N ASN A 269 -26.80 -8.99 -5.66
CA ASN A 269 -25.80 -8.07 -6.16
C ASN A 269 -26.35 -6.63 -6.16
N TYR A 270 -25.48 -5.70 -5.78
CA TYR A 270 -25.76 -4.27 -5.75
C TYR A 270 -24.59 -3.47 -6.30
N THR A 271 -24.84 -2.25 -6.76
CA THR A 271 -23.81 -1.28 -7.14
C THR A 271 -23.25 -0.60 -5.91
N TYR A 272 -21.94 -0.51 -5.81
CA TYR A 272 -21.25 0.25 -4.78
C TYR A 272 -20.93 1.64 -5.32
N TYR A 273 -21.87 2.54 -5.18
CA TYR A 273 -21.76 3.91 -5.70
C TYR A 273 -20.61 4.67 -5.07
N GLY A 274 -19.91 5.45 -5.89
CA GLY A 274 -18.77 6.25 -5.47
C GLY A 274 -17.44 5.47 -5.46
N THR A 275 -17.40 4.27 -6.05
CA THR A 275 -16.16 3.47 -6.11
C THR A 275 -15.43 3.56 -7.45
N LYS A 276 -15.92 4.38 -8.38
CA LYS A 276 -15.24 4.64 -9.66
C LYS A 276 -13.94 5.38 -9.45
N TYR A 277 -12.95 5.12 -10.31
CA TYR A 277 -11.64 5.77 -10.20
C TYR A 277 -10.94 5.93 -11.56
N LYS A 278 -9.91 6.77 -11.56
CA LYS A 278 -9.01 6.98 -12.68
C LYS A 278 -7.62 7.34 -12.17
N ASP A 279 -6.62 6.54 -12.55
CA ASP A 279 -5.22 6.71 -12.24
C ASP A 279 -4.39 6.92 -13.50
N ASP A 280 -3.61 7.98 -13.52
CA ASP A 280 -2.59 8.25 -14.51
C ASP A 280 -1.22 8.22 -13.82
N SER A 281 -0.28 7.42 -14.33
CA SER A 281 1.05 7.34 -13.75
C SER A 281 2.14 7.36 -14.82
N ALA A 282 3.28 7.92 -14.45
CA ALA A 282 4.48 7.95 -15.26
C ALA A 282 5.72 7.75 -14.38
N ALA A 283 6.71 7.03 -14.87
CA ALA A 283 8.00 6.95 -14.21
C ALA A 283 9.13 6.99 -15.24
N VAL A 284 10.24 7.59 -14.83
CA VAL A 284 11.47 7.65 -15.61
C VAL A 284 12.64 7.39 -14.68
N ARG A 285 13.55 6.51 -15.11
CA ARG A 285 14.85 6.30 -14.46
C ARG A 285 15.95 6.40 -15.50
N ILE A 286 17.02 7.10 -15.17
CA ILE A 286 18.22 7.23 -16.00
C ILE A 286 19.42 6.98 -15.09
N ASP A 287 20.25 6.01 -15.48
CA ASP A 287 21.49 5.69 -14.76
C ASP A 287 22.69 6.03 -15.64
N ARG A 288 23.69 6.74 -15.09
CA ARG A 288 25.01 6.89 -15.65
C ARG A 288 25.93 5.93 -14.94
N ASN A 289 26.32 4.85 -15.61
CA ASN A 289 27.21 3.83 -15.09
C ASN A 289 28.67 4.22 -15.39
N PHE A 290 29.52 4.29 -14.37
CA PHE A 290 30.96 4.49 -14.51
C PHE A 290 31.67 3.15 -14.62
N ASP A 291 31.21 2.17 -13.82
CA ASP A 291 31.59 0.76 -13.85
C ASP A 291 30.45 -0.07 -13.20
N ARG A 292 30.71 -1.34 -12.91
CA ARG A 292 29.75 -2.27 -12.31
C ARG A 292 29.22 -1.80 -10.95
N ASP A 293 30.03 -1.09 -10.17
CA ASP A 293 29.79 -0.77 -8.77
C ASP A 293 29.49 0.71 -8.54
N ARG A 294 29.79 1.58 -9.52
CA ARG A 294 29.64 3.02 -9.40
C ARG A 294 28.70 3.59 -10.46
N PHE A 295 27.70 4.32 -10.02
CA PHE A 295 26.75 4.97 -10.91
C PHE A 295 26.13 6.22 -10.27
N VAL A 296 25.58 7.09 -11.10
CA VAL A 296 24.62 8.12 -10.70
C VAL A 296 23.28 7.77 -11.31
N SER A 297 22.26 7.72 -10.47
CA SER A 297 20.87 7.45 -10.86
C SER A 297 20.01 8.67 -10.64
N PHE A 298 19.18 8.98 -11.62
CA PHE A 298 18.06 9.89 -11.53
C PHE A 298 16.77 9.08 -11.67
N SER A 299 15.84 9.21 -10.71
CA SER A 299 14.55 8.54 -10.72
C SER A 299 13.44 9.55 -10.44
N PHE A 300 12.40 9.53 -11.26
CA PHE A 300 11.21 10.35 -11.09
C PHE A 300 9.97 9.49 -11.25
N ASN A 301 9.06 9.52 -10.26
CA ASN A 301 7.76 8.87 -10.29
C ASN A 301 6.66 9.91 -10.12
N TYR A 302 5.63 9.80 -10.93
CA TYR A 302 4.47 10.67 -10.94
C TYR A 302 3.20 9.83 -10.96
N THR A 303 2.25 10.15 -10.08
CA THR A 303 0.88 9.63 -10.14
C THR A 303 -0.11 10.77 -10.06
N ASN A 304 -1.21 10.67 -10.78
CA ASN A 304 -2.33 11.59 -10.74
C ASN A 304 -3.62 10.76 -10.67
N ASN A 305 -4.25 10.84 -9.55
CA ASN A 305 -5.36 9.99 -9.19
C ASN A 305 -6.64 10.80 -8.98
N TRP A 306 -7.74 10.24 -9.38
CA TRP A 306 -9.10 10.69 -9.08
C TRP A 306 -9.92 9.51 -8.62
N ASP A 307 -10.40 9.52 -7.39
CA ASP A 307 -11.20 8.48 -6.78
C ASP A 307 -12.56 9.00 -6.35
N GLY A 308 -13.61 8.27 -6.64
CA GLY A 308 -14.88 8.47 -6.01
C GLY A 308 -14.80 8.17 -4.52
N TYR A 309 -15.71 8.76 -3.76
CA TYR A 309 -15.81 8.54 -2.32
C TYR A 309 -17.12 7.83 -2.02
N PRO A 310 -17.11 6.55 -1.61
CA PRO A 310 -18.33 5.79 -1.37
C PRO A 310 -18.99 6.18 -0.05
N VAL A 311 -20.24 5.77 0.10
CA VAL A 311 -20.96 5.88 1.37
C VAL A 311 -20.31 5.03 2.46
N VAL A 312 -20.48 5.41 3.69
CA VAL A 312 -20.00 4.65 4.87
C VAL A 312 -20.76 3.31 5.04
N PRO A 313 -20.20 2.32 5.75
CA PRO A 313 -20.68 0.92 5.75
C PRO A 313 -22.15 0.72 6.04
N ARG A 314 -22.70 1.51 6.92
CA ARG A 314 -24.13 1.41 7.27
C ARG A 314 -25.04 1.83 6.14
N ASP A 315 -24.61 2.80 5.39
CA ASP A 315 -25.43 3.47 4.38
C ASP A 315 -25.39 2.71 3.05
N TYR A 316 -24.30 2.01 2.69
CA TYR A 316 -24.24 1.25 1.45
C TYR A 316 -25.31 0.15 1.38
N ARG A 317 -25.61 -0.48 2.50
CA ARG A 317 -26.64 -1.52 2.58
C ARG A 317 -28.03 -1.00 2.28
N TYR A 318 -28.24 0.29 2.47
CA TYR A 318 -29.54 0.93 2.29
C TYR A 318 -29.62 1.71 0.99
N ALA A 319 -28.58 2.41 0.59
CA ALA A 319 -28.61 3.24 -0.60
C ALA A 319 -29.06 2.45 -1.83
N ASP A 320 -28.42 1.31 -2.08
CA ASP A 320 -28.74 0.52 -3.27
C ASP A 320 -30.07 -0.26 -3.13
N ARG A 321 -30.38 -0.77 -1.97
CA ARG A 321 -31.67 -1.38 -1.67
C ARG A 321 -32.82 -0.38 -1.79
N PHE A 322 -32.58 0.84 -1.37
CA PHE A 322 -33.54 1.92 -1.51
C PHE A 322 -33.78 2.27 -3.00
N PHE A 323 -32.72 2.44 -3.78
CA PHE A 323 -32.81 2.68 -5.23
C PHE A 323 -33.43 1.53 -6.01
N SER A 324 -33.28 0.31 -5.54
CA SER A 324 -33.93 -0.86 -6.13
C SER A 324 -35.39 -1.05 -5.71
N GLY A 325 -35.90 -0.24 -4.82
CA GLY A 325 -37.28 -0.34 -4.31
C GLY A 325 -37.53 -1.52 -3.35
N GLN A 326 -36.48 -2.15 -2.85
CA GLN A 326 -36.60 -3.43 -2.13
C GLN A 326 -36.72 -3.31 -0.61
N VAL A 327 -36.52 -2.11 -0.02
CA VAL A 327 -36.51 -1.96 1.44
C VAL A 327 -37.19 -0.70 1.89
N ASN A 328 -38.13 -0.86 2.81
CA ASN A 328 -38.57 0.23 3.69
C ASN A 328 -37.44 0.50 4.71
N ILE A 329 -36.88 1.70 4.68
CA ILE A 329 -35.71 2.10 5.48
C ILE A 329 -35.85 1.77 6.97
N ASP A 330 -37.09 1.82 7.51
CA ASP A 330 -37.38 1.59 8.94
C ASP A 330 -37.45 0.11 9.35
N SER A 331 -37.75 -0.80 8.43
CA SER A 331 -37.87 -2.25 8.73
C SER A 331 -36.59 -3.02 8.56
N ALA A 332 -35.61 -2.44 7.88
CA ALA A 332 -34.38 -3.11 7.51
C ALA A 332 -33.19 -2.85 8.45
N ALA A 333 -33.42 -2.27 9.60
CA ALA A 333 -32.45 -2.31 10.69
C ALA A 333 -32.17 -3.79 10.98
N GLY A 334 -31.25 -4.36 10.21
CA GLY A 334 -30.91 -5.77 10.27
C GLY A 334 -30.64 -6.14 11.70
N LYS A 335 -31.30 -7.13 12.19
CA LYS A 335 -31.26 -7.60 13.58
C LYS A 335 -29.83 -7.93 14.04
N LYS A 336 -28.85 -8.05 13.12
CA LYS A 336 -27.45 -8.35 13.40
C LYS A 336 -26.59 -7.13 13.73
N HIS A 337 -26.93 -5.92 13.30
CA HIS A 337 -26.01 -4.77 13.38
C HIS A 337 -26.56 -3.55 14.13
N GLY A 338 -27.66 -3.72 14.86
CA GLY A 338 -28.28 -2.68 15.71
C GLY A 338 -29.07 -1.62 14.96
N PRO A 339 -29.83 -0.78 15.68
CA PRO A 339 -30.68 0.24 15.07
C PRO A 339 -29.82 1.34 14.42
N ILE A 340 -30.22 1.78 13.23
CA ILE A 340 -29.59 2.88 12.52
C ILE A 340 -30.15 4.18 13.08
N ASN A 341 -29.28 5.13 13.43
CA ASN A 341 -29.70 6.46 13.83
C ASN A 341 -30.36 7.18 12.65
N PRO A 342 -31.67 7.56 12.74
CA PRO A 342 -32.37 8.23 11.64
C PRO A 342 -31.73 9.54 11.18
N GLY A 343 -31.11 10.29 12.10
CA GLY A 343 -30.42 11.54 11.79
C GLY A 343 -29.16 11.36 10.91
N PHE A 344 -28.59 10.19 10.97
CA PHE A 344 -27.38 9.86 10.18
C PHE A 344 -27.70 9.48 8.73
N ARG A 345 -28.85 8.89 8.48
CA ARG A 345 -29.30 8.43 7.15
C ARG A 345 -29.35 9.56 6.13
N ASN A 346 -29.60 10.78 6.57
CA ASN A 346 -29.87 11.91 5.68
C ASN A 346 -28.63 12.58 5.15
N LYS A 347 -27.45 12.29 5.72
CA LYS A 347 -26.25 13.05 5.40
C LYS A 347 -25.28 12.35 4.47
N TRP A 348 -25.12 11.03 4.56
CA TRP A 348 -23.94 10.38 4.03
C TRP A 348 -24.15 9.53 2.77
N TRP A 349 -25.30 8.88 2.62
CA TRP A 349 -25.51 8.04 1.45
C TRP A 349 -25.67 8.82 0.13
N TYR A 350 -26.06 10.09 0.21
CA TYR A 350 -26.06 10.97 -0.97
C TYR A 350 -24.66 11.24 -1.51
N HIS A 351 -23.67 11.26 -0.66
CA HIS A 351 -22.30 11.57 -1.01
C HIS A 351 -21.75 10.64 -2.09
N GLY A 352 -21.83 9.33 -1.90
CA GLY A 352 -21.37 8.36 -2.90
C GLY A 352 -22.16 8.44 -4.21
N VAL A 353 -23.48 8.62 -4.13
CA VAL A 353 -24.35 8.69 -5.32
C VAL A 353 -24.20 10.02 -6.06
N LEU A 354 -24.07 11.13 -5.36
CA LEU A 354 -23.87 12.46 -5.95
C LEU A 354 -22.45 12.69 -6.44
N GLY A 355 -21.52 11.86 -6.03
CA GLY A 355 -20.19 11.80 -6.58
C GLY A 355 -19.14 12.59 -5.81
N ASP A 356 -19.15 12.53 -4.49
CA ASP A 356 -17.99 12.94 -3.70
C ASP A 356 -16.73 12.25 -4.23
N TYR A 357 -15.61 12.95 -4.21
CA TYR A 357 -14.38 12.43 -4.75
C TYR A 357 -13.14 12.96 -4.04
N THR A 358 -12.05 12.25 -4.19
CA THR A 358 -10.72 12.69 -3.81
C THR A 358 -9.82 12.80 -5.03
N THR A 359 -8.83 13.68 -4.97
CA THR A 359 -7.79 13.75 -5.99
C THR A 359 -6.41 13.78 -5.35
N SER A 360 -5.44 13.16 -6.00
CA SER A 360 -4.06 13.18 -5.56
C SER A 360 -3.09 13.34 -6.71
N ILE A 361 -2.04 14.11 -6.47
CA ILE A 361 -0.89 14.18 -7.36
C ILE A 361 0.36 13.94 -6.52
N THR A 362 0.93 12.75 -6.67
CA THR A 362 2.18 12.37 -5.98
C THR A 362 3.36 12.46 -6.93
N ARG A 363 4.49 12.97 -6.42
CA ARG A 363 5.76 13.07 -7.15
C ARG A 363 6.88 12.64 -6.24
N ASN A 364 7.66 11.66 -6.69
CA ASN A 364 8.88 11.20 -6.03
C ASN A 364 10.06 11.47 -6.93
N LEU A 365 11.04 12.19 -6.43
CA LEU A 365 12.29 12.51 -7.12
C LEU A 365 13.45 12.02 -6.25
N ASP A 366 14.34 11.24 -6.85
CA ASP A 366 15.54 10.74 -6.21
C ASP A 366 16.75 10.90 -7.13
N VAL A 367 17.85 11.40 -6.57
CA VAL A 367 19.17 11.39 -7.21
C VAL A 367 20.11 10.65 -6.28
N THR A 368 20.64 9.54 -6.76
CA THR A 368 21.52 8.68 -5.97
C THR A 368 22.87 8.54 -6.66
N TRP A 369 23.94 8.84 -5.95
CA TRP A 369 25.29 8.57 -6.35
C TRP A 369 25.84 7.40 -5.52
N GLN A 370 25.89 6.20 -6.14
CA GLN A 370 26.62 5.08 -5.58
C GLN A 370 28.08 5.19 -5.97
N PHE A 371 28.95 5.46 -5.01
CA PHE A 371 30.37 5.69 -5.24
C PHE A 371 31.24 4.47 -4.97
N LYS A 372 30.66 3.44 -4.34
CA LYS A 372 31.32 2.17 -4.04
C LYS A 372 30.31 1.08 -3.74
N LYS A 373 30.70 -0.15 -4.04
CA LYS A 373 30.04 -1.36 -3.54
C LYS A 373 31.11 -2.32 -3.03
N ASP A 374 30.99 -2.79 -1.81
CA ASP A 374 31.87 -3.78 -1.21
C ASP A 374 31.10 -5.10 -1.10
N HIS A 375 31.28 -6.00 -2.07
CA HIS A 375 30.46 -7.18 -2.30
C HIS A 375 28.99 -6.79 -2.53
N ASP A 376 28.13 -7.06 -1.56
CA ASP A 376 26.70 -6.74 -1.57
C ASP A 376 26.32 -5.43 -0.85
N LEU A 377 27.30 -4.74 -0.24
CA LEU A 377 27.11 -3.53 0.55
C LEU A 377 27.32 -2.25 -0.27
N PRO A 378 26.27 -1.56 -0.72
CA PRO A 378 26.40 -0.30 -1.42
C PRO A 378 26.74 0.84 -0.47
N SER A 379 27.63 1.74 -0.92
CA SER A 379 27.91 3.03 -0.31
C SER A 379 27.44 4.12 -1.24
N TYR A 380 26.55 5.00 -0.76
CA TYR A 380 25.93 6.02 -1.59
C TYR A 380 25.58 7.29 -0.83
N VAL A 381 25.40 8.34 -1.61
CA VAL A 381 24.69 9.58 -1.20
C VAL A 381 23.41 9.68 -2.03
N ARG A 382 22.32 10.07 -1.39
CA ARG A 382 21.01 10.26 -2.02
C ARG A 382 20.42 11.60 -1.63
N ILE A 383 19.92 12.35 -2.60
CA ILE A 383 19.07 13.51 -2.41
C ILE A 383 17.67 13.15 -2.88
N PHE A 384 16.66 13.49 -2.09
CA PHE A 384 15.29 13.15 -2.44
C PHE A 384 14.29 14.24 -2.13
N ARG A 385 13.19 14.18 -2.88
CA ARG A 385 11.98 14.97 -2.61
C ARG A 385 10.75 14.13 -2.89
N THR A 386 9.84 14.06 -1.92
CA THR A 386 8.47 13.58 -2.09
C THR A 386 7.52 14.75 -1.99
N SER A 387 6.52 14.78 -2.84
CA SER A 387 5.50 15.82 -2.86
C SER A 387 4.15 15.18 -3.16
N ASN A 388 3.18 15.44 -2.29
CA ASN A 388 1.80 15.00 -2.45
C ASN A 388 0.86 16.20 -2.33
N ASP A 389 0.08 16.46 -3.39
CA ASP A 389 -0.99 17.45 -3.42
C ASP A 389 -2.31 16.71 -3.53
N TYR A 390 -3.17 16.79 -2.53
CA TYR A 390 -4.45 16.08 -2.51
C TYR A 390 -5.61 16.95 -2.07
N SER A 391 -6.83 16.56 -2.47
CA SER A 391 -8.05 17.29 -2.16
C SER A 391 -9.21 16.33 -1.94
N ASP A 392 -10.05 16.69 -0.97
CA ASP A 392 -11.35 16.08 -0.73
C ASP A 392 -12.44 17.03 -1.24
N ALA A 393 -13.36 16.53 -2.03
CA ALA A 393 -14.47 17.25 -2.60
C ALA A 393 -15.79 16.66 -2.10
N TRP A 394 -16.48 17.42 -1.25
CA TRP A 394 -17.74 17.05 -0.63
C TRP A 394 -18.88 17.85 -1.21
N ILE A 395 -20.03 17.22 -1.46
CA ILE A 395 -21.23 17.94 -1.93
C ILE A 395 -21.64 19.03 -0.95
N LYS A 396 -22.05 20.18 -1.51
CA LYS A 396 -22.58 21.33 -0.75
C LYS A 396 -24.08 21.32 -0.73
N ASN A 397 -24.64 21.88 0.37
CA ASN A 397 -26.08 22.30 0.44
C ASN A 397 -27.04 21.23 -0.05
N TYR A 398 -26.77 19.99 0.28
CA TYR A 398 -27.71 18.92 0.00
C TYR A 398 -28.81 18.95 1.07
N THR A 399 -29.94 19.52 0.74
CA THR A 399 -31.19 19.38 1.49
C THR A 399 -32.12 18.59 0.60
N TYR A 400 -32.45 17.38 1.00
CA TYR A 400 -33.49 16.65 0.30
C TYR A 400 -34.85 17.30 0.62
N PRO A 401 -35.59 17.83 -0.38
CA PRO A 401 -36.70 18.75 -0.11
C PRO A 401 -37.89 18.17 0.62
N ASN A 402 -38.05 16.93 0.83
CA ASN A 402 -39.24 16.33 1.42
C ASN A 402 -38.92 15.08 2.28
N TYR A 403 -37.74 15.02 2.85
CA TYR A 403 -37.43 13.91 3.73
C TYR A 403 -37.98 14.20 5.14
N THR A 404 -38.98 13.45 5.53
CA THR A 404 -39.36 13.30 6.93
C THR A 404 -38.83 11.94 7.42
N PRO A 405 -38.39 11.82 8.68
CA PRO A 405 -37.94 10.54 9.24
C PRO A 405 -38.97 9.41 9.13
N SER A 406 -40.22 9.73 8.91
CA SER A 406 -41.36 8.83 8.71
C SER A 406 -41.87 8.77 7.26
N GLY A 407 -41.23 9.49 6.33
CA GLY A 407 -41.70 9.58 4.95
C GLY A 407 -41.08 8.52 4.03
N ASN A 408 -41.92 7.80 3.34
CA ASN A 408 -41.51 6.89 2.26
C ASN A 408 -41.10 7.71 1.03
N VAL A 409 -39.82 7.98 0.85
CA VAL A 409 -39.29 8.55 -0.38
C VAL A 409 -39.09 7.44 -1.39
N THR A 410 -39.69 7.55 -2.56
CA THR A 410 -39.57 6.54 -3.60
C THR A 410 -38.23 6.66 -4.37
N PRO A 411 -37.68 5.57 -4.95
CA PRO A 411 -36.50 5.65 -5.81
C PRO A 411 -36.64 6.68 -6.95
N ALA A 412 -37.83 6.80 -7.53
CA ALA A 412 -38.10 7.78 -8.59
C ALA A 412 -37.93 9.24 -8.11
N GLN A 413 -38.42 9.55 -6.92
CA GLN A 413 -38.25 10.89 -6.33
C GLN A 413 -36.80 11.25 -6.09
N ILE A 414 -35.97 10.27 -5.70
CA ILE A 414 -34.55 10.49 -5.51
C ILE A 414 -33.86 10.70 -6.85
N GLN A 415 -34.18 9.87 -7.87
CA GLN A 415 -33.60 10.03 -9.21
C GLN A 415 -33.95 11.41 -9.80
N ASP A 416 -35.18 11.90 -9.59
CA ASP A 416 -35.57 13.22 -10.05
C ASP A 416 -34.82 14.34 -9.30
N TRP A 417 -34.64 14.20 -7.99
CA TRP A 417 -33.84 15.13 -7.21
C TRP A 417 -32.36 15.14 -7.66
N LEU A 418 -31.77 13.96 -7.88
CA LEU A 418 -30.38 13.86 -8.37
C LEU A 418 -30.19 14.59 -9.71
N LYS A 419 -31.17 14.54 -10.61
CA LYS A 419 -31.14 15.28 -11.89
C LYS A 419 -31.17 16.81 -11.71
N THR A 420 -31.78 17.29 -10.62
CA THR A 420 -31.95 18.72 -10.36
C THR A 420 -30.91 19.27 -9.40
N TYR A 421 -30.03 18.44 -8.83
CA TYR A 421 -29.04 18.90 -7.87
C TYR A 421 -27.98 19.79 -8.54
N THR A 422 -27.87 21.04 -8.05
CA THR A 422 -26.95 22.05 -8.56
C THR A 422 -25.98 22.60 -7.51
N GLY A 423 -25.92 21.98 -6.33
CA GLY A 423 -25.24 22.53 -5.15
C GLY A 423 -23.72 22.61 -5.22
N GLY A 424 -23.06 21.90 -6.14
CA GLY A 424 -21.60 21.88 -6.31
C GLY A 424 -20.85 21.25 -5.13
N PHE A 425 -19.52 21.41 -5.09
CA PHE A 425 -18.65 20.79 -4.10
C PHE A 425 -17.98 21.81 -3.17
N SER A 426 -17.75 21.42 -1.93
CA SER A 426 -16.80 22.05 -1.01
C SER A 426 -15.49 21.31 -1.10
N VAL A 427 -14.41 21.98 -1.50
CA VAL A 427 -13.10 21.36 -1.70
C VAL A 427 -12.16 21.77 -0.58
N SER A 428 -11.59 20.79 0.10
CA SER A 428 -10.46 20.96 1.03
C SER A 428 -9.22 20.43 0.36
N SER A 429 -8.13 21.23 0.32
CA SER A 429 -6.88 20.84 -0.34
C SER A 429 -5.73 20.87 0.64
N TYR A 430 -4.80 19.95 0.44
CA TYR A 430 -3.67 19.68 1.31
C TYR A 430 -2.40 19.47 0.49
N GLN A 431 -1.27 19.79 1.09
CA GLN A 431 0.04 19.64 0.49
C GLN A 431 1.00 19.02 1.48
N GLU A 432 1.67 17.98 1.08
CA GLU A 432 2.75 17.34 1.84
C GLU A 432 4.05 17.43 1.04
N ARG A 433 5.15 17.65 1.75
CA ARG A 433 6.50 17.71 1.18
C ARG A 433 7.45 17.06 2.15
N SER A 434 8.32 16.19 1.63
CA SER A 434 9.47 15.65 2.35
C SER A 434 10.70 15.85 1.50
N ASN A 435 11.70 16.54 2.01
CA ASN A 435 12.99 16.75 1.34
C ASN A 435 14.09 16.21 2.23
N GLY A 436 15.09 15.56 1.65
CA GLY A 436 16.16 15.05 2.50
C GLY A 436 17.41 14.63 1.77
N LEU A 437 18.42 14.35 2.58
CA LEU A 437 19.72 13.84 2.21
C LEU A 437 19.97 12.54 2.98
N GLY A 438 20.27 11.47 2.27
CA GLY A 438 20.65 10.18 2.84
C GLY A 438 22.10 9.84 2.50
N PHE A 439 22.78 9.20 3.42
CA PHE A 439 24.11 8.64 3.26
C PHE A 439 24.12 7.21 3.77
N GLN A 440 24.76 6.31 3.04
CA GLN A 440 25.04 4.95 3.49
C GLN A 440 26.49 4.60 3.16
N PHE A 441 27.13 3.91 4.08
CA PHE A 441 28.45 3.33 3.92
C PHE A 441 28.42 1.85 4.30
N GLY A 442 28.92 1.00 3.42
CA GLY A 442 29.02 -0.45 3.61
C GLY A 442 30.45 -0.93 3.47
N LYS A 443 30.88 -1.84 4.36
CA LYS A 443 32.23 -2.37 4.37
C LYS A 443 32.30 -3.79 4.94
N ASN A 444 32.97 -4.68 4.23
CA ASN A 444 33.33 -6.01 4.73
C ASN A 444 34.75 -5.96 5.33
N ILE A 445 34.90 -6.46 6.56
CA ILE A 445 36.17 -6.53 7.28
C ILE A 445 36.25 -7.88 8.02
N GLY A 446 36.96 -8.84 7.44
CA GLY A 446 37.05 -10.19 8.01
C GLY A 446 35.67 -10.84 8.12
N ILE A 447 35.24 -11.19 9.33
CA ILE A 447 33.92 -11.78 9.59
C ILE A 447 32.78 -10.74 9.66
N ASN A 448 33.12 -9.46 9.70
CA ASN A 448 32.18 -8.34 9.89
C ASN A 448 31.69 -7.81 8.55
N ASN A 449 30.38 -7.58 8.46
CA ASN A 449 29.73 -6.95 7.32
C ASN A 449 29.00 -5.71 7.86
N ILE A 450 29.73 -4.59 7.92
CA ILE A 450 29.33 -3.36 8.61
C ILE A 450 28.52 -2.48 7.66
N LEU A 451 27.39 -1.98 8.13
CA LEU A 451 26.53 -1.04 7.43
C LEU A 451 26.22 0.14 8.37
N PHE A 452 26.60 1.33 7.95
CA PHE A 452 26.27 2.57 8.61
C PHE A 452 25.46 3.46 7.68
N GLY A 453 24.44 4.13 8.20
CA GLY A 453 23.69 5.09 7.42
C GLY A 453 23.15 6.23 8.28
N MET A 454 22.85 7.35 7.61
CA MET A 454 22.18 8.50 8.19
C MET A 454 21.29 9.18 7.18
N THR A 455 20.24 9.82 7.67
CA THR A 455 19.31 10.62 6.88
C THR A 455 18.92 11.86 7.65
N VAL A 456 18.97 13.02 6.99
CA VAL A 456 18.33 14.24 7.45
C VAL A 456 17.18 14.57 6.52
N SER A 457 16.04 14.95 7.10
CA SER A 457 14.87 15.34 6.32
C SER A 457 14.13 16.49 6.95
N HIS A 458 13.44 17.24 6.11
CA HIS A 458 12.48 18.26 6.48
C HIS A 458 11.12 17.86 5.95
N ASP A 459 10.17 17.63 6.85
CA ASP A 459 8.81 17.28 6.55
C ASP A 459 7.90 18.48 6.76
N TYR A 460 6.98 18.68 5.81
CA TYR A 460 6.07 19.80 5.79
C TYR A 460 4.68 19.36 5.32
N TYR A 461 3.67 19.85 6.04
CA TYR A 461 2.26 19.73 5.70
C TYR A 461 1.63 21.13 5.66
N ARG A 462 0.71 21.34 4.73
CA ARG A 462 -0.07 22.55 4.60
C ARG A 462 -1.49 22.25 4.18
N ARG A 463 -2.47 22.85 4.85
CA ARG A 463 -3.85 22.94 4.41
C ARG A 463 -4.04 24.24 3.62
N VAL A 464 -4.66 24.14 2.45
CA VAL A 464 -4.98 25.32 1.60
C VAL A 464 -6.30 25.92 2.09
N ASN A 465 -6.34 27.25 2.27
CA ASN A 465 -7.51 27.99 2.78
C ASN A 465 -8.08 27.46 4.11
N PRO A 466 -7.26 27.28 5.14
CA PRO A 466 -7.72 26.80 6.43
C PRO A 466 -8.56 27.87 7.16
N SER A 467 -9.52 27.46 7.98
CA SER A 467 -10.15 28.39 8.93
C SER A 467 -9.15 28.87 9.98
N ALA A 468 -9.41 30.03 10.58
CA ALA A 468 -8.50 30.62 11.58
C ALA A 468 -8.22 29.70 12.79
N ARG A 469 -9.08 28.74 13.08
CA ARG A 469 -8.94 27.81 14.22
C ARG A 469 -8.27 26.49 13.87
N THR A 470 -8.10 26.17 12.59
CA THR A 470 -7.52 24.91 12.17
C THR A 470 -6.00 25.01 12.00
N ARG A 471 -5.28 23.90 12.18
CA ARG A 471 -3.86 23.83 11.82
C ARG A 471 -3.72 24.06 10.32
N ALA A 472 -2.96 25.09 9.96
CA ALA A 472 -2.73 25.48 8.57
C ALA A 472 -1.46 24.92 8.02
N SER A 473 -0.40 24.89 8.84
CA SER A 473 0.88 24.30 8.46
C SER A 473 1.53 23.60 9.65
N ILE A 474 2.22 22.54 9.36
CA ILE A 474 3.02 21.75 10.31
C ILE A 474 4.36 21.47 9.64
N SER A 475 5.46 21.64 10.36
CA SER A 475 6.77 21.22 9.88
C SER A 475 7.60 20.61 10.99
N ARG A 476 8.55 19.77 10.59
CA ARG A 476 9.48 19.09 11.50
C ARG A 476 10.75 18.70 10.78
N ASN A 477 11.90 18.88 11.43
CA ASN A 477 13.16 18.30 10.97
C ASN A 477 13.39 16.96 11.67
N MET A 478 13.95 16.02 10.91
CA MET A 478 14.27 14.69 11.39
C MET A 478 15.72 14.36 11.09
N PHE A 479 16.39 13.75 12.03
CA PHE A 479 17.70 13.11 11.86
C PHE A 479 17.58 11.67 12.28
N THR A 480 18.03 10.74 11.44
CA THR A 480 18.12 9.32 11.78
C THR A 480 19.49 8.79 11.43
N SER A 481 20.04 7.91 12.26
CA SER A 481 21.24 7.16 11.93
C SER A 481 21.11 5.72 12.40
N TYR A 482 21.81 4.82 11.74
CA TYR A 482 21.86 3.42 12.12
C TYR A 482 23.25 2.83 11.90
N LEU A 483 23.56 1.85 12.72
CA LEU A 483 24.74 1.01 12.61
C LEU A 483 24.31 -0.45 12.75
N GLN A 484 24.75 -1.28 11.84
CA GLN A 484 24.49 -2.71 11.86
C GLN A 484 25.78 -3.44 11.50
N ASP A 485 26.07 -4.53 12.19
CA ASP A 485 27.17 -5.42 11.84
C ASP A 485 26.64 -6.85 11.72
N LYS A 486 26.77 -7.45 10.54
CA LYS A 486 26.49 -8.85 10.32
C LYS A 486 27.77 -9.65 10.45
N LEU A 487 27.92 -10.35 11.56
CA LEU A 487 29.04 -11.22 11.84
C LEU A 487 28.75 -12.63 11.32
N LYS A 488 29.64 -13.13 10.44
CA LYS A 488 29.60 -14.51 9.95
C LYS A 488 30.60 -15.34 10.77
N ILE A 489 30.11 -16.24 11.61
CA ILE A 489 30.90 -17.09 12.49
C ILE A 489 30.91 -18.51 11.91
N GLY A 490 32.01 -18.84 11.24
CA GLY A 490 32.04 -20.02 10.41
C GLY A 490 31.10 -19.95 9.22
N ASP A 491 30.70 -21.10 8.67
CA ASP A 491 29.83 -21.18 7.49
C ASP A 491 28.33 -21.23 7.87
N ASN A 492 28.01 -21.46 9.13
CA ASN A 492 26.68 -21.86 9.57
C ASN A 492 25.98 -20.86 10.49
N PHE A 493 26.71 -19.95 11.14
CA PHE A 493 26.13 -19.06 12.13
C PHE A 493 26.35 -17.58 11.78
N GLU A 494 25.26 -16.84 11.78
CA GLU A 494 25.24 -15.39 11.59
C GLU A 494 24.58 -14.74 12.80
N ILE A 495 25.18 -13.65 13.29
CA ILE A 495 24.61 -12.79 14.32
C ILE A 495 24.68 -11.34 13.85
N THR A 496 23.59 -10.60 13.99
CA THR A 496 23.50 -9.23 13.47
C THR A 496 22.96 -8.30 14.57
N PRO A 497 23.85 -7.71 15.39
CA PRO A 497 23.47 -6.59 16.24
C PRO A 497 23.24 -5.32 15.39
N GLY A 498 22.33 -4.48 15.85
CA GLY A 498 22.05 -3.21 15.23
C GLY A 498 21.57 -2.17 16.22
N LEU A 499 21.90 -0.92 15.95
CA LEU A 499 21.48 0.26 16.69
C LEU A 499 20.87 1.29 15.74
N ARG A 500 19.86 1.97 16.18
CA ARG A 500 19.26 3.10 15.48
C ARG A 500 19.02 4.26 16.42
N TYR A 501 19.45 5.42 16.01
CA TYR A 501 19.16 6.68 16.69
C TYR A 501 18.21 7.53 15.84
N ILE A 502 17.20 8.09 16.47
CA ILE A 502 16.28 9.05 15.88
C ILE A 502 16.28 10.32 16.72
N HIS A 503 16.35 11.45 16.05
CA HIS A 503 16.14 12.77 16.64
C HIS A 503 15.19 13.56 15.76
N SER A 504 14.29 14.29 16.40
CA SER A 504 13.44 15.25 15.71
C SER A 504 13.31 16.51 16.53
N ASP A 505 13.34 17.65 15.85
CA ASP A 505 13.05 18.94 16.45
C ASP A 505 11.59 19.03 16.92
N ASP A 506 11.26 20.06 17.68
CA ASP A 506 9.87 20.36 18.01
C ASP A 506 9.04 20.60 16.75
N TYR A 507 7.77 20.27 16.83
CA TYR A 507 6.83 20.65 15.78
C TYR A 507 6.70 22.16 15.71
N THR A 508 6.78 22.72 14.51
CA THR A 508 6.34 24.08 14.22
C THR A 508 4.95 24.04 13.63
N VAL A 509 3.94 24.57 14.34
CA VAL A 509 2.53 24.53 13.94
C VAL A 509 1.95 25.91 13.91
N LYS A 510 1.34 26.31 12.77
CA LYS A 510 0.61 27.58 12.64
C LYS A 510 -0.85 27.29 12.29
N ASN A 511 -1.76 28.07 12.88
CA ASN A 511 -3.18 28.02 12.50
C ASN A 511 -3.47 28.86 11.24
N GLY A 512 -4.71 28.84 10.77
CA GLY A 512 -5.13 29.60 9.58
C GLY A 512 -5.05 31.11 9.70
N GLY A 513 -4.98 31.64 10.92
CA GLY A 513 -4.71 33.05 11.22
C GLY A 513 -3.23 33.39 11.33
N GLY A 514 -2.32 32.45 11.11
CA GLY A 514 -0.86 32.62 11.21
C GLY A 514 -0.29 32.58 12.63
N LYS A 515 -1.14 32.35 13.64
CA LYS A 515 -0.72 32.25 15.04
C LYS A 515 0.03 30.93 15.25
N ASP A 516 1.14 31.00 16.00
CA ASP A 516 1.86 29.82 16.47
C ASP A 516 1.04 29.09 17.52
N ILE A 517 0.82 27.80 17.28
CA ILE A 517 0.11 26.85 18.15
C ILE A 517 0.91 25.56 18.31
N SER A 518 2.23 25.67 18.23
CA SER A 518 3.12 24.52 18.39
C SER A 518 2.95 23.89 19.77
N PRO A 519 2.92 22.56 19.87
CA PRO A 519 2.95 21.90 21.17
C PRO A 519 4.31 22.13 21.84
N SER A 520 4.32 22.30 23.15
CA SER A 520 5.55 22.35 23.94
C SER A 520 6.17 20.96 24.06
N ASP A 521 7.49 20.90 24.17
CA ASP A 521 8.27 19.69 24.45
C ASP A 521 7.92 18.53 23.49
N SER A 522 7.87 18.84 22.19
CA SER A 522 7.56 17.87 21.15
C SER A 522 8.79 17.30 20.44
N SER A 523 9.98 17.78 20.80
CA SER A 523 11.24 17.20 20.34
C SER A 523 11.42 15.78 20.89
N VAL A 524 12.09 14.92 20.12
CA VAL A 524 12.28 13.53 20.47
C VAL A 524 13.72 13.10 20.19
N SER A 525 14.30 12.38 21.13
CA SER A 525 15.56 11.66 20.95
C SER A 525 15.42 10.25 21.48
N HIS A 526 15.69 9.24 20.65
CA HIS A 526 15.57 7.86 21.06
C HIS A 526 16.61 6.96 20.40
N LEU A 527 17.17 6.03 21.19
CA LEU A 527 18.07 4.98 20.71
C LEU A 527 17.35 3.62 20.85
N SER A 528 17.22 2.91 19.74
CA SER A 528 16.65 1.57 19.69
C SER A 528 17.72 0.54 19.33
N GLY A 529 17.68 -0.62 19.97
CA GLY A 529 18.53 -1.77 19.69
C GLY A 529 17.79 -2.88 18.97
N MET A 530 18.53 -3.68 18.20
CA MET A 530 18.07 -4.95 17.62
C MET A 530 19.16 -6.00 17.67
N LEU A 531 18.74 -7.28 17.68
CA LEU A 531 19.60 -8.43 17.52
C LEU A 531 18.88 -9.45 16.65
N SER A 532 19.52 -9.94 15.62
CA SER A 532 19.03 -11.08 14.87
C SER A 532 20.12 -12.15 14.74
N THR A 533 19.67 -13.39 14.60
CA THR A 533 20.53 -14.57 14.48
C THR A 533 20.00 -15.51 13.42
N ARG A 534 20.89 -16.17 12.71
CA ARG A 534 20.58 -17.25 11.79
C ARG A 534 21.55 -18.40 12.01
N TYR A 535 21.01 -19.61 12.07
CA TYR A 535 21.80 -20.83 12.18
C TYR A 535 21.39 -21.84 11.11
N LYS A 536 22.31 -22.17 10.22
CA LYS A 536 22.16 -23.26 9.25
C LYS A 536 22.58 -24.56 9.90
N LEU A 537 21.62 -25.43 10.22
CA LEU A 537 21.94 -26.76 10.76
C LEU A 537 22.55 -27.63 9.67
N ASP A 538 22.02 -27.54 8.46
CA ASP A 538 22.49 -28.21 7.26
C ASP A 538 22.00 -27.42 6.01
N ASP A 539 22.29 -27.91 4.80
CA ASP A 539 21.87 -27.28 3.54
C ASP A 539 20.35 -27.27 3.33
N THR A 540 19.60 -27.97 4.18
CA THR A 540 18.15 -28.09 4.08
C THR A 540 17.39 -27.41 5.21
N LEU A 541 18.04 -27.09 6.33
CA LEU A 541 17.39 -26.54 7.52
C LEU A 541 18.11 -25.32 8.07
N SER A 542 17.43 -24.19 8.09
CA SER A 542 17.86 -22.95 8.73
C SER A 542 16.88 -22.55 9.83
N LEU A 543 17.43 -22.17 10.98
CA LEU A 543 16.69 -21.53 12.07
C LEU A 543 17.05 -20.05 12.10
N TYR A 544 16.10 -19.20 12.44
CA TYR A 544 16.35 -17.78 12.64
C TYR A 544 15.56 -17.23 13.81
N GLY A 545 16.08 -16.18 14.40
CA GLY A 545 15.41 -15.46 15.48
C GLY A 545 15.82 -14.01 15.51
N SER A 546 14.91 -13.13 15.94
CA SER A 546 15.21 -11.72 16.10
C SER A 546 14.44 -11.09 17.25
N TRP A 547 15.05 -10.06 17.80
CA TRP A 547 14.47 -9.14 18.77
C TRP A 547 14.77 -7.72 18.34
N ALA A 548 13.80 -6.82 18.49
CA ALA A 548 14.04 -5.39 18.35
C ALA A 548 13.14 -4.56 19.27
N GLN A 549 13.70 -3.44 19.72
CA GLN A 549 12.95 -2.39 20.38
C GLN A 549 12.15 -1.60 19.36
N VAL A 550 10.89 -1.33 19.69
CA VAL A 550 9.98 -0.51 18.90
C VAL A 550 9.82 0.83 19.59
N PHE A 551 9.90 1.89 18.80
CA PHE A 551 9.68 3.25 19.25
C PHE A 551 8.96 4.05 18.16
N ARG A 552 7.87 4.74 18.54
CA ARG A 552 7.21 5.74 17.72
C ARG A 552 6.91 6.99 18.54
N ALA A 553 7.40 8.13 18.07
CA ALA A 553 7.08 9.42 18.67
C ALA A 553 5.59 9.77 18.51
N LYS A 554 5.05 10.47 19.47
CA LYS A 554 3.72 11.08 19.39
C LYS A 554 3.63 11.96 18.15
N ARG A 555 2.48 11.96 17.51
CA ARG A 555 2.17 12.89 16.41
C ARG A 555 1.66 14.22 16.94
N VAL A 556 1.60 15.19 16.06
CA VAL A 556 1.04 16.51 16.39
C VAL A 556 -0.40 16.41 16.92
N THR A 557 -1.18 15.46 16.46
CA THR A 557 -2.56 15.20 16.91
C THR A 557 -2.66 14.56 18.28
N ASP A 558 -1.63 13.82 18.69
CA ASP A 558 -1.61 13.11 19.97
C ASP A 558 -1.44 14.08 21.16
N TYR A 559 -0.95 15.31 20.89
CA TYR A 559 -0.87 16.38 21.90
C TYR A 559 -2.25 17.00 22.23
N ASP A 560 -3.27 16.73 21.44
CA ASP A 560 -4.64 17.18 21.69
C ASP A 560 -5.48 16.13 22.43
N ALA A 561 -4.88 15.15 23.05
CA ALA A 561 -5.57 14.06 23.75
C ALA A 561 -6.58 14.61 24.76
N THR A 562 -7.82 14.11 24.70
CA THR A 562 -8.94 14.62 25.49
C THR A 562 -8.98 14.12 26.92
N LEU A 563 -8.21 13.09 27.26
CA LEU A 563 -8.22 12.43 28.57
C LEU A 563 -7.01 12.75 29.41
N GLU A 564 -5.82 12.54 28.85
CA GLU A 564 -4.52 12.81 29.47
C GLU A 564 -3.46 13.00 28.40
N PRO A 565 -2.33 13.63 28.71
CA PRO A 565 -1.19 13.65 27.81
C PRO A 565 -0.76 12.23 27.47
N LEU A 566 -0.54 11.96 26.17
CA LEU A 566 -0.11 10.65 25.72
C LEU A 566 1.42 10.53 25.84
N ASP A 567 1.88 9.33 26.14
CA ASP A 567 3.28 8.92 26.05
C ASP A 567 3.62 8.44 24.64
N ASP A 568 4.91 8.52 24.30
CA ASP A 568 5.42 7.89 23.07
C ASP A 568 5.23 6.37 23.13
N GLU A 569 4.97 5.75 21.98
CA GLU A 569 4.84 4.31 21.90
C GLU A 569 6.20 3.63 22.06
N LYS A 570 6.25 2.63 22.95
CA LYS A 570 7.43 1.81 23.20
C LYS A 570 7.04 0.34 23.34
N GLY A 571 7.90 -0.52 22.85
CA GLY A 571 7.66 -1.95 22.95
C GLY A 571 8.82 -2.79 22.46
N ASN A 572 8.55 -4.09 22.35
CA ASN A 572 9.50 -5.07 21.86
C ASN A 572 8.79 -6.02 20.90
N VAL A 573 9.47 -6.41 19.84
CA VAL A 573 9.02 -7.44 18.92
C VAL A 573 10.03 -8.57 18.87
N TYR A 574 9.53 -9.79 18.87
CA TYR A 574 10.31 -11.04 18.85
C TYR A 574 9.81 -11.88 17.68
N ASN A 575 10.72 -12.45 16.92
CA ASN A 575 10.40 -13.44 15.90
C ASN A 575 11.30 -14.66 16.08
N ILE A 576 10.73 -15.82 15.77
CA ILE A 576 11.46 -17.07 15.64
C ILE A 576 10.87 -17.86 14.49
N GLY A 577 11.72 -18.48 13.69
CA GLY A 577 11.25 -19.27 12.57
C GLY A 577 12.25 -20.27 12.07
N LEU A 578 11.78 -21.09 11.16
CA LEU A 578 12.60 -22.08 10.45
C LEU A 578 12.22 -22.14 8.98
N LYS A 579 13.21 -22.46 8.16
CA LYS A 579 13.04 -22.81 6.75
C LYS A 579 13.62 -24.19 6.51
N LYS A 580 12.83 -25.09 5.91
CA LYS A 580 13.22 -26.48 5.67
C LYS A 580 12.95 -26.89 4.22
N LYS A 581 13.96 -27.46 3.55
CA LYS A 581 13.78 -28.23 2.30
C LYS A 581 13.46 -29.67 2.65
N ILE A 582 12.44 -30.22 2.01
CA ILE A 582 12.06 -31.62 2.12
C ILE A 582 12.21 -32.24 0.73
N GLY A 583 13.33 -32.90 0.50
CA GLY A 583 13.74 -33.32 -0.80
C GLY A 583 14.03 -32.14 -1.74
N SER A 584 13.90 -32.33 -3.06
CA SER A 584 14.16 -31.31 -4.07
C SER A 584 12.91 -30.51 -4.50
N ARG A 585 11.73 -30.85 -3.99
CA ARG A 585 10.44 -30.36 -4.52
C ARG A 585 9.55 -29.68 -3.49
N THR A 586 9.90 -29.71 -2.21
CA THR A 586 9.06 -29.16 -1.15
C THR A 586 9.87 -28.23 -0.26
N SER A 587 9.33 -27.03 0.00
CA SER A 587 9.83 -26.12 1.03
C SER A 587 8.77 -25.90 2.10
N LEU A 588 9.22 -25.73 3.33
CA LEU A 588 8.42 -25.41 4.51
C LEU A 588 9.03 -24.17 5.17
N ASP A 589 8.20 -23.18 5.43
CA ASP A 589 8.53 -21.99 6.22
C ASP A 589 7.55 -21.90 7.40
N ILE A 590 8.08 -21.69 8.60
CA ILE A 590 7.29 -21.45 9.80
C ILE A 590 7.86 -20.22 10.50
N ASN A 591 7.02 -19.24 10.76
CA ASN A 591 7.37 -18.02 11.49
C ASN A 591 6.38 -17.76 12.60
N PHE A 592 6.87 -17.51 13.80
CA PHE A 592 6.11 -17.03 14.95
C PHE A 592 6.60 -15.62 15.32
N SER A 593 5.67 -14.69 15.48
CA SER A 593 5.93 -13.31 15.89
C SER A 593 5.15 -12.97 17.15
N TYR A 594 5.82 -12.28 18.07
CA TYR A 594 5.22 -11.73 19.29
C TYR A 594 5.62 -10.27 19.47
N LEU A 595 4.63 -9.38 19.45
CA LEU A 595 4.78 -7.95 19.74
C LEU A 595 4.16 -7.66 21.11
N LYS A 596 4.89 -6.91 21.94
CA LYS A 596 4.39 -6.29 23.16
C LYS A 596 4.67 -4.80 23.13
N MET A 597 3.61 -4.00 23.16
CA MET A 597 3.67 -2.54 23.28
C MET A 597 3.19 -2.14 24.67
N ASP A 598 3.93 -1.28 25.35
CA ASP A 598 3.57 -0.82 26.69
C ASP A 598 2.64 0.40 26.64
N ASN A 599 2.85 1.29 25.65
CA ASN A 599 2.13 2.55 25.47
C ASN A 599 1.60 2.70 24.04
N ALA A 600 0.98 1.67 23.46
CA ALA A 600 0.33 1.81 22.15
C ALA A 600 -0.71 2.94 22.21
N ILE A 601 -0.69 3.84 21.22
CA ILE A 601 -1.66 4.92 21.11
C ILE A 601 -2.85 4.41 20.32
N GLY A 602 -3.98 4.30 20.98
CA GLY A 602 -5.27 3.95 20.38
C GLY A 602 -6.20 5.15 20.39
N ALA A 603 -6.86 5.39 19.25
CA ALA A 603 -7.95 6.35 19.18
C ALA A 603 -9.21 5.67 18.68
N TYR A 604 -10.33 6.08 19.19
CA TYR A 604 -11.65 5.65 18.73
C TYR A 604 -12.64 6.79 18.87
N SER A 605 -13.65 6.74 18.02
CA SER A 605 -14.74 7.70 18.04
C SER A 605 -16.03 6.99 18.41
N VAL A 606 -16.81 7.61 19.27
CA VAL A 606 -18.13 7.15 19.66
C VAL A 606 -19.20 8.12 19.21
N GLU A 607 -20.40 7.62 18.97
CA GLU A 607 -21.56 8.48 18.73
C GLU A 607 -21.84 9.30 20.00
N ASP A 608 -21.93 10.62 19.85
CA ASP A 608 -22.27 11.55 20.92
C ASP A 608 -23.17 12.66 20.35
N ALA A 609 -24.46 12.54 20.63
CA ALA A 609 -25.47 13.49 20.15
C ALA A 609 -25.27 14.92 20.70
N SER A 610 -24.44 15.09 21.72
CA SER A 610 -24.16 16.42 22.30
C SER A 610 -23.13 17.21 21.47
N THR A 611 -22.43 16.57 20.52
CA THR A 611 -21.46 17.23 19.64
C THR A 611 -22.08 17.65 18.33
N ALA A 612 -21.58 18.74 17.74
CA ALA A 612 -22.08 19.24 16.45
C ALA A 612 -21.81 18.22 15.30
N THR A 613 -20.85 17.32 15.46
CA THR A 613 -20.51 16.26 14.50
C THR A 613 -21.25 14.95 14.77
N GLY A 614 -21.96 14.84 15.89
CA GLY A 614 -22.60 13.60 16.34
C GLY A 614 -21.61 12.53 16.83
N THR A 615 -20.33 12.89 17.01
CA THR A 615 -19.28 11.97 17.43
C THR A 615 -18.30 12.63 18.39
N LYS A 616 -17.73 11.85 19.29
CA LYS A 616 -16.66 12.25 20.20
C LYS A 616 -15.48 11.28 20.07
N SER A 617 -14.31 11.83 19.87
CA SER A 617 -13.08 11.04 19.74
C SER A 617 -12.32 10.99 21.05
N TYR A 618 -11.75 9.84 21.35
CA TYR A 618 -10.90 9.58 22.51
C TYR A 618 -9.57 9.00 22.04
N ALA A 619 -8.48 9.49 22.60
CA ALA A 619 -7.17 8.90 22.43
C ALA A 619 -6.59 8.51 23.80
N MET A 620 -5.90 7.38 23.86
CA MET A 620 -5.28 6.88 25.09
C MET A 620 -4.07 6.02 24.80
N ASN A 621 -3.17 5.93 25.78
CA ASN A 621 -2.20 4.86 25.81
C ASN A 621 -2.84 3.57 26.33
N ALA A 622 -2.53 2.47 25.68
CA ALA A 622 -2.96 1.13 26.06
C ALA A 622 -1.77 0.17 25.97
N SER A 623 -1.73 -0.84 26.82
CA SER A 623 -0.84 -1.95 26.56
C SER A 623 -1.45 -2.82 25.45
N GLN A 624 -0.60 -3.28 24.53
CA GLN A 624 -1.01 -4.09 23.40
C GLN A 624 -0.11 -5.31 23.28
N SER A 625 -0.68 -6.47 23.04
CA SER A 625 0.08 -7.64 22.62
C SER A 625 -0.50 -8.25 21.35
N LYS A 626 0.39 -8.68 20.45
CA LYS A 626 0.01 -9.37 19.20
C LYS A 626 0.82 -10.65 19.09
N ARG A 627 0.15 -11.72 18.69
CA ARG A 627 0.74 -13.03 18.39
C ARG A 627 0.36 -13.40 16.99
N ALA A 628 1.35 -13.76 16.17
CA ALA A 628 1.11 -14.24 14.82
C ALA A 628 1.88 -15.52 14.57
N LEU A 629 1.26 -16.44 13.83
CA LEU A 629 1.90 -17.65 13.33
C LEU A 629 1.64 -17.72 11.82
N ASN A 630 2.71 -17.82 11.04
CA ASN A 630 2.64 -18.07 9.62
C ASN A 630 3.28 -19.40 9.30
N ILE A 631 2.62 -20.21 8.47
CA ILE A 631 3.12 -21.48 7.95
C ILE A 631 2.95 -21.44 6.45
N GLY A 632 4.01 -21.67 5.70
CA GLY A 632 4.02 -21.79 4.24
C GLY A 632 4.59 -23.13 3.81
N ILE A 633 3.94 -23.78 2.85
CA ILE A 633 4.41 -24.98 2.19
C ILE A 633 4.29 -24.76 0.69
N ASP A 634 5.41 -24.88 -0.03
CA ASP A 634 5.42 -24.93 -1.48
C ASP A 634 5.87 -26.30 -1.95
N HIS A 635 5.07 -26.91 -2.84
CA HIS A 635 5.34 -28.22 -3.38
C HIS A 635 5.24 -28.22 -4.91
N ARG A 636 6.25 -28.76 -5.57
CA ARG A 636 6.25 -29.04 -7.03
C ARG A 636 5.99 -30.51 -7.27
N PHE A 637 4.82 -30.84 -7.78
CA PHE A 637 4.49 -32.23 -8.17
C PHE A 637 5.37 -32.70 -9.31
N ASN A 638 5.59 -31.82 -10.28
CA ASN A 638 6.45 -32.03 -11.46
C ASN A 638 6.86 -30.65 -12.03
N GLU A 639 7.43 -30.65 -13.23
CA GLU A 639 7.87 -29.43 -13.91
C GLU A 639 6.74 -28.45 -14.25
N ASN A 640 5.49 -28.95 -14.36
CA ASN A 640 4.35 -28.14 -14.78
C ASN A 640 3.42 -27.73 -13.63
N TRP A 641 3.34 -28.50 -12.55
CA TRP A 641 2.38 -28.30 -11.46
C TRP A 641 3.06 -27.93 -10.15
N ARG A 642 2.58 -26.86 -9.54
CA ARG A 642 2.95 -26.45 -8.19
C ARG A 642 1.72 -26.21 -7.33
N LEU A 643 1.87 -26.38 -6.02
CA LEU A 643 0.89 -26.07 -5.00
C LEU A 643 1.56 -25.33 -3.85
N GLY A 644 1.12 -24.09 -3.63
CA GLY A 644 1.42 -23.31 -2.42
C GLY A 644 0.26 -23.45 -1.43
N ILE A 645 0.56 -23.71 -0.18
CA ILE A 645 -0.40 -23.69 0.93
C ILE A 645 0.15 -22.75 1.99
N SER A 646 -0.63 -21.78 2.41
CA SER A 646 -0.25 -20.95 3.54
C SER A 646 -1.35 -20.85 4.59
N TYR A 647 -0.93 -20.70 5.82
CA TYR A 647 -1.80 -20.44 6.96
C TYR A 647 -1.22 -19.30 7.78
N SER A 648 -2.07 -18.34 8.12
CA SER A 648 -1.72 -17.23 8.98
C SER A 648 -2.75 -17.13 10.12
N TYR A 649 -2.27 -17.05 11.33
CA TYR A 649 -3.06 -16.80 12.53
C TYR A 649 -2.60 -15.51 13.18
N VAL A 650 -3.55 -14.68 13.59
CA VAL A 650 -3.28 -13.42 14.30
C VAL A 650 -4.23 -13.28 15.47
N LYS A 651 -3.67 -12.98 16.63
CA LYS A 651 -4.45 -12.64 17.83
C LYS A 651 -3.88 -11.38 18.47
N THR A 652 -4.72 -10.36 18.61
CA THR A 652 -4.39 -9.09 19.25
C THR A 652 -5.18 -8.96 20.56
N HIS A 653 -4.56 -8.34 21.55
CA HIS A 653 -5.20 -7.94 22.79
C HIS A 653 -4.80 -6.52 23.13
N TYR A 654 -5.79 -5.72 23.51
CA TYR A 654 -5.63 -4.38 24.04
C TYR A 654 -6.07 -4.34 25.50
N HIS A 655 -5.28 -3.68 26.32
CA HIS A 655 -5.66 -3.38 27.69
C HIS A 655 -5.56 -1.87 27.89
N ALA A 656 -6.71 -1.21 27.79
CA ALA A 656 -6.82 0.23 27.97
C ALA A 656 -6.84 0.59 29.46
N LYS A 657 -6.19 1.69 29.84
CA LYS A 657 -6.10 2.13 31.23
C LYS A 657 -7.42 2.68 31.78
N HIS A 658 -8.22 3.37 30.93
CA HIS A 658 -9.36 4.15 31.39
C HIS A 658 -10.73 3.53 31.06
N PHE A 659 -10.83 2.71 30.01
CA PHE A 659 -12.10 2.12 29.59
C PHE A 659 -11.95 0.64 29.33
N THR A 660 -12.81 -0.16 29.87
CA THR A 660 -12.96 -1.57 29.53
C THR A 660 -14.03 -1.78 28.45
N THR A 661 -14.97 -0.86 28.33
CA THR A 661 -16.06 -0.88 27.37
C THR A 661 -16.11 0.44 26.58
N VAL A 662 -16.68 0.40 25.40
CA VAL A 662 -16.93 1.59 24.58
C VAL A 662 -17.92 2.49 25.29
N PRO A 663 -17.64 3.81 25.46
CA PRO A 663 -18.49 4.71 26.24
C PRO A 663 -19.76 5.17 25.48
N ASP A 664 -20.33 4.35 24.62
CA ASP A 664 -21.57 4.57 23.86
C ASP A 664 -22.79 3.87 24.50
N GLY A 665 -22.58 3.23 25.63
CA GLY A 665 -23.61 2.45 26.31
C GLY A 665 -23.93 1.08 25.69
N SER A 666 -23.22 0.69 24.63
CA SER A 666 -23.44 -0.62 23.96
C SER A 666 -22.95 -1.81 24.78
N GLY A 667 -22.09 -1.58 25.80
CA GLY A 667 -21.42 -2.62 26.52
C GLY A 667 -20.35 -3.38 25.71
N THR A 668 -20.01 -2.92 24.49
CA THR A 668 -19.00 -3.53 23.65
C THR A 668 -17.62 -3.41 24.33
N SER A 669 -16.91 -4.52 24.50
CA SER A 669 -15.54 -4.52 25.01
C SER A 669 -14.64 -3.72 24.06
N LEU A 670 -13.80 -2.85 24.63
CA LEU A 670 -12.83 -2.08 23.85
C LEU A 670 -11.76 -3.01 23.25
N ASP A 671 -11.35 -4.04 23.99
CA ASP A 671 -10.45 -5.07 23.46
C ASP A 671 -11.09 -5.77 22.25
N ASP A 672 -12.33 -6.18 22.33
CA ASP A 672 -13.05 -6.79 21.20
C ASP A 672 -13.13 -5.88 20.00
N LEU A 673 -13.48 -4.61 20.21
CA LEU A 673 -13.58 -3.63 19.15
C LEU A 673 -12.26 -3.43 18.40
N LEU A 674 -11.14 -3.33 19.12
CA LEU A 674 -9.84 -3.06 18.53
C LEU A 674 -9.14 -4.33 18.00
N SER A 675 -9.41 -5.50 18.58
CA SER A 675 -8.74 -6.77 18.24
C SER A 675 -9.46 -7.59 17.18
N LYS A 676 -10.77 -7.39 16.98
CA LYS A 676 -11.62 -8.21 16.09
C LYS A 676 -11.97 -7.56 14.76
N GLN A 677 -11.25 -6.51 14.38
CA GLN A 677 -11.50 -5.79 13.12
C GLN A 677 -11.04 -6.56 11.86
N ILE A 678 -10.21 -7.57 12.03
CA ILE A 678 -9.70 -8.42 10.95
C ILE A 678 -9.98 -9.90 11.25
N PRO A 679 -10.02 -10.76 10.22
CA PRO A 679 -10.10 -12.21 10.39
C PRO A 679 -8.94 -12.74 11.23
N MET A 680 -9.22 -13.66 12.17
CA MET A 680 -8.19 -14.27 13.00
C MET A 680 -7.33 -15.26 12.22
N ASN A 681 -7.93 -15.98 11.26
CA ASN A 681 -7.26 -17.00 10.47
C ASN A 681 -7.39 -16.71 8.99
N SER A 682 -6.30 -16.86 8.25
CA SER A 682 -6.25 -16.80 6.81
C SER A 682 -5.55 -18.04 6.26
N TYR A 683 -6.18 -18.72 5.30
CA TYR A 683 -5.61 -19.83 4.57
C TYR A 683 -5.56 -19.45 3.09
N GLN A 684 -4.50 -19.84 2.41
CA GLN A 684 -4.39 -19.68 0.96
C GLN A 684 -3.95 -21.01 0.34
N PHE A 685 -4.57 -21.35 -0.78
CA PHE A 685 -4.24 -22.50 -1.62
C PHE A 685 -4.00 -21.97 -3.02
N ASP A 686 -2.76 -21.98 -3.46
CA ASP A 686 -2.29 -21.42 -4.75
C ASP A 686 -1.84 -22.60 -5.65
N LEU A 687 -2.69 -22.99 -6.60
CA LEU A 687 -2.41 -24.05 -7.57
C LEU A 687 -1.95 -23.43 -8.89
N GLY A 688 -0.70 -23.64 -9.23
CA GLY A 688 -0.09 -23.17 -10.47
C GLY A 688 0.12 -24.29 -11.48
N TYR A 689 -0.13 -23.98 -12.73
CA TYR A 689 0.17 -24.84 -13.89
C TYR A 689 0.91 -24.02 -14.94
N ASP A 690 2.02 -24.55 -15.47
CA ASP A 690 2.79 -23.93 -16.56
C ASP A 690 3.28 -25.03 -17.51
N LYS A 691 2.86 -24.95 -18.76
CA LYS A 691 3.34 -25.85 -19.83
C LYS A 691 3.32 -25.17 -21.19
N GLY A 692 4.51 -24.92 -21.73
CA GLY A 692 4.67 -24.39 -23.06
C GLY A 692 4.05 -23.01 -23.24
N LYS A 693 2.96 -22.93 -24.02
CA LYS A 693 2.28 -21.65 -24.30
C LYS A 693 1.19 -21.29 -23.28
N PHE A 694 0.84 -22.20 -22.39
CA PHE A 694 -0.28 -22.01 -21.45
C PHE A 694 0.18 -22.04 -20.01
N SER A 695 -0.24 -21.04 -19.23
CA SER A 695 -0.14 -21.07 -17.78
C SER A 695 -1.45 -20.69 -17.11
N ALA A 696 -1.66 -21.22 -15.92
CA ALA A 696 -2.82 -20.96 -15.08
C ALA A 696 -2.41 -20.86 -13.60
N ASP A 697 -3.02 -19.94 -12.88
CA ASP A 697 -2.86 -19.76 -11.44
C ASP A 697 -4.25 -19.68 -10.80
N PHE A 698 -4.56 -20.60 -9.89
CA PHE A 698 -5.82 -20.64 -9.17
C PHE A 698 -5.58 -20.49 -7.68
N LEU A 699 -5.98 -19.34 -7.13
CA LEU A 699 -5.86 -19.01 -5.72
C LEU A 699 -7.20 -19.13 -5.01
N THR A 700 -7.26 -19.85 -3.91
CA THR A 700 -8.39 -19.82 -2.96
C THR A 700 -7.92 -19.27 -1.63
N SER A 701 -8.53 -18.17 -1.20
CA SER A 701 -8.31 -17.55 0.11
C SER A 701 -9.51 -17.81 1.02
N ILE A 702 -9.24 -18.29 2.24
CA ILE A 702 -10.26 -18.55 3.26
C ILE A 702 -9.94 -17.68 4.47
N TYR A 703 -10.84 -16.77 4.80
CA TYR A 703 -10.76 -15.93 5.99
C TYR A 703 -11.76 -16.43 7.02
N SER A 704 -11.31 -16.71 8.25
CA SER A 704 -12.18 -17.29 9.29
C SER A 704 -11.83 -16.78 10.69
N GLY A 705 -12.71 -17.09 11.64
CA GLY A 705 -12.61 -16.54 12.99
C GLY A 705 -13.13 -15.09 13.08
N ASN A 706 -13.96 -14.69 12.12
CA ASN A 706 -14.64 -13.40 12.13
C ASN A 706 -15.68 -13.39 13.26
N ASP A 707 -15.77 -12.27 13.97
CA ASP A 707 -16.83 -12.06 14.94
C ASP A 707 -18.11 -11.62 14.23
N GLU A 708 -19.21 -12.37 14.41
CA GLU A 708 -20.50 -12.09 13.76
C GLU A 708 -21.19 -10.83 14.29
N ASN A 709 -20.72 -10.25 15.41
CA ASN A 709 -21.17 -8.94 15.84
C ASN A 709 -20.70 -7.82 14.92
N PHE A 710 -19.59 -8.07 14.17
CA PHE A 710 -18.93 -7.13 13.28
C PHE A 710 -19.10 -7.48 11.81
N PHE A 711 -19.00 -8.75 11.46
CA PHE A 711 -19.06 -9.27 10.09
C PHE A 711 -20.34 -10.05 9.83
N THR A 712 -20.76 -10.13 8.57
CA THR A 712 -21.96 -10.89 8.19
C THR A 712 -21.79 -12.41 8.30
N ASN A 713 -20.55 -12.90 8.20
CA ASN A 713 -20.25 -14.33 8.28
C ASN A 713 -18.96 -14.61 9.07
N LYS A 714 -18.95 -15.75 9.76
CA LYS A 714 -17.76 -16.27 10.46
C LYS A 714 -16.62 -16.63 9.52
N ARG A 715 -16.91 -16.89 8.25
CA ARG A 715 -15.94 -17.36 7.26
C ARG A 715 -16.29 -16.84 5.87
N PHE A 716 -15.28 -16.39 5.15
CA PHE A 716 -15.37 -16.05 3.72
C PHE A 716 -14.43 -16.95 2.92
N VAL A 717 -14.89 -17.41 1.75
CA VAL A 717 -14.09 -18.17 0.78
C VAL A 717 -14.10 -17.41 -0.53
N VAL A 718 -12.93 -16.96 -0.98
CA VAL A 718 -12.76 -16.16 -2.20
C VAL A 718 -11.77 -16.89 -3.10
N SER A 719 -12.12 -17.08 -4.37
CA SER A 719 -11.24 -17.75 -5.34
C SER A 719 -11.01 -16.86 -6.56
N ASP A 720 -9.76 -16.81 -6.98
CA ASP A 720 -9.28 -16.06 -8.13
C ASP A 720 -8.62 -17.02 -9.14
N LEU A 721 -8.66 -16.67 -10.42
CA LEU A 721 -8.06 -17.43 -11.50
C LEU A 721 -7.37 -16.50 -12.48
N THR A 722 -6.13 -16.80 -12.82
CA THR A 722 -5.41 -16.16 -13.91
C THR A 722 -5.07 -17.20 -14.96
N LEU A 723 -5.36 -16.91 -16.23
CA LEU A 723 -5.00 -17.75 -17.37
C LEU A 723 -4.16 -16.93 -18.33
N ASN A 724 -3.06 -17.50 -18.82
CA ASN A 724 -2.19 -16.92 -19.82
C ASN A 724 -2.05 -17.83 -21.02
N PHE A 725 -2.05 -17.25 -22.20
CA PHE A 725 -1.76 -17.95 -23.44
C PHE A 725 -0.79 -17.15 -24.31
N LYS A 726 0.40 -17.71 -24.55
CA LYS A 726 1.41 -17.12 -25.44
C LYS A 726 1.01 -17.38 -26.90
N ILE A 727 0.60 -16.34 -27.61
CA ILE A 727 0.32 -16.40 -29.03
C ILE A 727 1.64 -16.56 -29.79
N THR A 728 2.62 -15.71 -29.44
CA THR A 728 4.03 -15.77 -29.89
C THR A 728 4.94 -15.71 -28.68
N ASP A 729 6.25 -15.77 -28.89
CA ASP A 729 7.24 -15.60 -27.79
C ASP A 729 7.19 -14.18 -27.20
N SER A 730 6.73 -13.20 -27.97
CA SER A 730 6.65 -11.80 -27.53
C SER A 730 5.24 -11.32 -27.20
N THR A 731 4.19 -12.10 -27.47
CA THR A 731 2.80 -11.67 -27.30
C THR A 731 2.00 -12.72 -26.56
N SER A 732 1.34 -12.31 -25.51
CA SER A 732 0.41 -13.14 -24.73
C SER A 732 -0.95 -12.47 -24.57
N VAL A 733 -1.99 -13.26 -24.48
CA VAL A 733 -3.31 -12.86 -24.02
C VAL A 733 -3.55 -13.46 -22.65
N TYR A 734 -4.32 -12.76 -21.83
CA TYR A 734 -4.61 -13.22 -20.48
C TYR A 734 -6.05 -12.95 -20.06
N LEU A 735 -6.53 -13.75 -19.11
CA LEU A 735 -7.81 -13.59 -18.46
C LEU A 735 -7.60 -13.66 -16.95
N VAL A 736 -8.04 -12.64 -16.22
CA VAL A 736 -8.07 -12.61 -14.76
C VAL A 736 -9.51 -12.62 -14.30
N GLY A 737 -9.89 -13.59 -13.47
CA GLY A 737 -11.18 -13.66 -12.81
C GLY A 737 -10.98 -13.56 -11.29
N ASN A 738 -11.60 -12.57 -10.65
CA ASN A 738 -11.55 -12.42 -9.20
C ASN A 738 -12.92 -12.73 -8.59
N ASN A 739 -12.90 -13.28 -7.38
CA ASN A 739 -14.10 -13.70 -6.66
C ASN A 739 -15.05 -14.55 -7.53
N LEU A 740 -14.52 -15.61 -8.13
CA LEU A 740 -15.22 -16.44 -9.13
C LEU A 740 -16.61 -16.93 -8.67
N TRP A 741 -16.75 -17.22 -7.38
CA TRP A 741 -17.99 -17.73 -6.80
C TRP A 741 -18.96 -16.61 -6.41
N ASN A 742 -18.59 -15.35 -6.66
CA ASN A 742 -19.36 -14.17 -6.24
C ASN A 742 -19.72 -14.26 -4.75
N THR A 743 -18.74 -14.59 -3.93
CA THR A 743 -18.89 -14.66 -2.47
C THR A 743 -19.15 -13.26 -1.94
N ALA A 744 -20.19 -13.13 -1.10
CA ALA A 744 -20.36 -11.94 -0.28
C ALA A 744 -19.30 -11.98 0.82
N TRP A 745 -18.35 -11.04 0.80
CA TRP A 745 -17.28 -10.98 1.77
C TRP A 745 -16.94 -9.57 2.15
N GLU A 746 -16.36 -9.42 3.32
CA GLU A 746 -16.05 -8.17 3.96
C GLU A 746 -14.62 -8.24 4.49
N ASN A 747 -13.92 -7.11 4.47
CA ASN A 747 -12.51 -7.07 4.83
C ASN A 747 -12.25 -6.22 6.06
N ARG A 748 -13.08 -5.21 6.33
CA ARG A 748 -12.89 -4.28 7.42
C ARG A 748 -14.19 -4.00 8.14
N TYR A 749 -14.18 -4.15 9.45
CA TYR A 749 -15.18 -3.58 10.31
C TYR A 749 -14.80 -2.16 10.71
N TYR A 750 -15.77 -1.26 10.71
CA TYR A 750 -15.58 0.10 11.15
C TYR A 750 -16.68 0.53 12.12
N TYR A 751 -16.29 1.07 13.26
CA TYR A 751 -17.20 1.42 14.33
C TYR A 751 -17.76 2.84 14.21
N HIS A 752 -17.00 3.76 13.63
CA HIS A 752 -17.39 5.14 13.44
C HIS A 752 -18.54 5.25 12.42
N MET A 753 -19.48 6.15 12.65
CA MET A 753 -20.60 6.41 11.73
C MET A 753 -21.52 5.22 11.45
N GLY A 754 -21.53 4.22 12.30
CA GLY A 754 -22.39 3.07 12.18
C GLY A 754 -21.64 1.75 12.19
N LYS A 755 -22.15 0.80 12.94
CA LYS A 755 -21.59 -0.55 13.04
C LYS A 755 -21.78 -1.28 11.71
N GLY A 756 -20.71 -1.71 11.07
CA GLY A 756 -20.79 -2.50 9.85
C GLY A 756 -19.47 -2.72 9.18
N ALA A 757 -19.34 -3.84 8.49
CA ALA A 757 -18.20 -4.15 7.68
C ALA A 757 -18.37 -3.63 6.24
N PHE A 758 -17.27 -3.25 5.60
CA PHE A 758 -17.28 -2.80 4.22
C PHE A 758 -17.35 -3.98 3.25
N PRO A 759 -18.28 -3.96 2.26
CA PRO A 759 -18.36 -5.01 1.27
C PRO A 759 -17.16 -4.94 0.34
N GLN A 760 -16.65 -6.09 0.00
CA GLN A 760 -15.62 -6.24 -1.00
C GLN A 760 -16.23 -6.52 -2.39
N PRO A 761 -15.50 -6.20 -3.47
CA PRO A 761 -16.00 -6.40 -4.84
C PRO A 761 -16.51 -7.81 -5.08
N GLY A 762 -17.63 -7.90 -5.78
CA GLY A 762 -18.17 -9.16 -6.30
C GLY A 762 -17.32 -9.73 -7.44
N ARG A 763 -17.85 -10.75 -8.12
CA ARG A 763 -17.15 -11.39 -9.24
C ARG A 763 -16.85 -10.39 -10.36
N ARG A 764 -15.57 -10.36 -10.77
CA ARG A 764 -15.10 -9.52 -11.87
C ARG A 764 -14.15 -10.28 -12.80
N PHE A 765 -14.09 -9.86 -14.04
CA PHE A 765 -13.19 -10.38 -15.06
C PHE A 765 -12.42 -9.26 -15.73
N LEU A 766 -11.20 -9.55 -16.13
CA LEU A 766 -10.34 -8.68 -16.91
C LEU A 766 -9.69 -9.53 -18.02
N ILE A 767 -9.79 -9.10 -19.26
CA ILE A 767 -9.08 -9.69 -20.39
C ILE A 767 -8.10 -8.69 -20.96
N GLY A 768 -6.91 -9.15 -21.29
CA GLY A 768 -5.86 -8.27 -21.81
C GLY A 768 -4.91 -8.95 -22.78
N ILE A 769 -4.09 -8.11 -23.39
CA ILE A 769 -2.99 -8.49 -24.26
C ILE A 769 -1.73 -7.77 -23.80
N ASN A 770 -0.66 -8.52 -23.67
CA ASN A 770 0.67 -8.02 -23.39
C ASN A 770 1.58 -8.37 -24.57
N THR A 771 2.32 -7.39 -25.08
CA THR A 771 3.26 -7.62 -26.17
C THR A 771 4.56 -6.88 -25.93
N ARG A 772 5.69 -7.53 -26.28
CA ARG A 772 7.04 -7.02 -26.12
C ARG A 772 7.74 -6.97 -27.49
N PHE A 773 8.38 -5.86 -27.79
CA PHE A 773 9.10 -5.63 -29.05
C PHE A 773 10.60 -5.44 -28.80
#